data_adbc6fdb90c6b205e0b41ee3fc132f3f
#
_entry.id   adbc6fdb90c6b205e0b41ee3fc132f3f
#
_cell.length_a   1.000
_cell.length_b   1.000
_cell.length_c   1.000
_cell.angle_alpha   90.00
_cell.angle_beta   90.00
_cell.angle_gamma   90.00
#
_symmetry.space_group_name_H-M   'P 1'
#
loop_
_entity.id
_entity.type
_entity.pdbx_description
1 polymer ?
#
loop_
_entity_poly.entity_id
_entity_poly.type
_entity_poly.pdbx_seq_one_letter_code
_entity_poly.pdbx_strand_id
1 'polypeptide(L)'
;MNLQRHLLLFCLSLLVACYSFANQKPYVINFARDKYHAANKNWSIGQDEKGIMYFGNDIGLLESDGMEWELYPMPNSPIVRALAVESHYTIYTGGAEELGRWDRDQSGKLKYTSLNKLLPPKVLDNESFWRIRIDGSKVYFQTFRNIYVYDHQTMRQLTIPEGFLLLLKVRNEYWVQEMHGPLHQLKDGRLSKIEGSEFLNGTTTRVILPYGKDRYLIGTSTGEIYIYDKKNFIPWNNALSSQLHGQELNCGIYCAKRNSYYLGTQLSGIYEIDVQGNILNHFSAANSLQNNTILSLYEDNRNNIWVAMDRGIAYIRYTDGLSYYRSNDANSSAVYTATLWNGYLLIGTNQGVYYTPEEKANDFEIFSSLKFIEGTQGQVWSLQLINGHLYCGHNNGLLEICPDFSIRQLYRLNTGVFRIVEATINGKKIQIIVTYNELRIVNKETGKVNVMRQITDPIYDAEIDHLGNIWLETVSKGIYKCRLNEDMDAFRYYTYYGHEKDCTLPIHLQIFKTSGRVIFLGSGNHFYSYDENSDTLQPNQLLNQCFQNINNIKRIVSINSEESWAITGSSIYRFFYDGYIARINESYKVETDNLSLITAFENISILNDSLSLVCLDAGFILHSSQHSKRQNIQLAPPNLEFVHTGQDQASGYADLSKHLRIPYKDNTVTVGFSVNDAFAQSLFVEYLLEKVDSTWSRPEQRNSISYARLPEGNYTLHIRATDELNNYSPDTIINFDILPPWYRTIWWYLTCILLIITVLFIAFWLMKKRLQTKHLRHMKAQEAEHLRRMNEELQNEIEEKNAELFTQTSFIIRKNELILKLKEIVDEICTKNTQKTLLPLYQKINNLLANNLDTEDDWKMFLIKFEQKHRTFFKALKEAYPLLTNNDLRLCACLKLNMDTKDIASLMNLSIRAVENNRYRLRKKLNLQPAQNLNEFFLTIE
;
A
#
# COMPACT_ATOMS: atom_id res chain seq x y z
N MET A 1 -12.28 -15.68 41.35
CA MET A 1 -10.83 -15.76 40.99
C MET A 1 -10.58 -16.56 39.72
N ASN A 2 -11.18 -17.73 39.52
CA ASN A 2 -10.95 -18.51 38.28
C ASN A 2 -11.56 -17.85 37.02
N LEU A 3 -12.74 -17.25 37.09
CA LEU A 3 -13.39 -16.62 35.94
C LEU A 3 -12.60 -15.39 35.42
N GLN A 4 -12.09 -14.57 36.32
CA GLN A 4 -11.22 -13.43 35.96
C GLN A 4 -9.90 -13.88 35.36
N ARG A 5 -9.35 -15.01 35.78
CA ARG A 5 -8.11 -15.59 35.25
C ARG A 5 -8.31 -16.18 33.84
N HIS A 6 -9.46 -16.83 33.61
CA HIS A 6 -9.83 -17.29 32.26
C HIS A 6 -10.15 -16.15 31.30
N LEU A 7 -10.81 -15.09 31.81
CA LEU A 7 -11.06 -13.87 31.03
C LEU A 7 -9.74 -13.16 30.66
N LEU A 8 -8.80 -13.08 31.60
CA LEU A 8 -7.47 -12.48 31.37
C LEU A 8 -6.63 -13.31 30.37
N LEU A 9 -6.67 -14.63 30.49
CA LEU A 9 -6.01 -15.54 29.55
C LEU A 9 -6.66 -15.49 28.16
N PHE A 10 -7.98 -15.37 28.11
CA PHE A 10 -8.74 -15.19 26.86
C PHE A 10 -8.45 -13.83 26.22
N CYS A 11 -8.43 -12.76 27.00
CA CYS A 11 -8.02 -11.43 26.51
C CYS A 11 -6.53 -11.39 26.08
N LEU A 12 -5.65 -12.13 26.76
CA LEU A 12 -4.24 -12.23 26.39
C LEU A 12 -4.05 -13.06 25.11
N SER A 13 -4.80 -14.17 24.94
CA SER A 13 -4.78 -14.96 23.71
C SER A 13 -5.34 -14.17 22.51
N LEU A 14 -6.38 -13.36 22.71
CA LEU A 14 -6.92 -12.43 21.73
C LEU A 14 -5.88 -11.34 21.35
N LEU A 15 -5.16 -10.81 22.34
CA LEU A 15 -4.11 -9.82 22.10
C LEU A 15 -2.90 -10.43 21.36
N VAL A 16 -2.50 -11.66 21.69
CA VAL A 16 -1.42 -12.37 20.99
C VAL A 16 -1.83 -12.73 19.57
N ALA A 17 -3.08 -13.19 19.37
CA ALA A 17 -3.61 -13.45 18.04
C ALA A 17 -3.60 -12.17 17.15
N CYS A 18 -4.01 -11.02 17.73
CA CYS A 18 -3.92 -9.73 17.01
C CYS A 18 -2.49 -9.30 16.67
N TYR A 19 -1.49 -9.68 17.47
CA TYR A 19 -0.08 -9.37 17.20
C TYR A 19 0.57 -10.30 16.17
N SER A 20 0.08 -11.54 16.03
CA SER A 20 0.60 -12.51 15.05
C SER A 20 0.35 -12.06 13.60
N PHE A 21 -0.64 -11.20 13.36
CA PHE A 21 -0.95 -10.65 12.03
C PHE A 21 -0.27 -9.29 11.72
N ALA A 22 0.80 -8.94 12.43
CA ALA A 22 1.47 -7.64 12.31
C ALA A 22 2.33 -7.46 11.04
N ASN A 23 2.73 -8.53 10.35
CA ASN A 23 3.52 -8.46 9.12
C ASN A 23 2.60 -8.44 7.90
N GLN A 24 2.38 -7.26 7.33
CA GLN A 24 1.63 -7.12 6.09
C GLN A 24 2.35 -7.81 4.94
N LYS A 25 1.62 -8.61 4.15
CA LYS A 25 2.07 -9.18 2.90
C LYS A 25 1.69 -8.25 1.76
N PRO A 26 2.67 -7.64 1.09
CA PRO A 26 2.39 -6.72 0.00
C PRO A 26 1.79 -7.43 -1.20
N TYR A 27 1.04 -6.68 -1.97
CA TYR A 27 0.57 -7.13 -3.27
C TYR A 27 1.70 -7.05 -4.31
N VAL A 28 1.86 -8.11 -5.10
CA VAL A 28 2.86 -8.17 -6.17
C VAL A 28 2.14 -8.14 -7.52
N ILE A 29 2.37 -7.07 -8.28
CA ILE A 29 1.92 -6.93 -9.65
C ILE A 29 3.05 -7.39 -10.57
N ASN A 30 2.76 -8.31 -11.48
CA ASN A 30 3.72 -8.79 -12.47
C ASN A 30 3.36 -8.23 -13.84
N PHE A 31 4.33 -7.58 -14.48
CA PHE A 31 4.23 -7.12 -15.85
C PHE A 31 5.00 -8.09 -16.73
N ALA A 32 4.27 -8.88 -17.50
CA ALA A 32 4.85 -9.73 -18.51
C ALA A 32 5.13 -8.93 -19.78
N ARG A 33 5.95 -9.47 -20.67
CA ARG A 33 6.45 -8.80 -21.86
C ARG A 33 5.35 -8.28 -22.79
N ASP A 34 4.22 -8.95 -22.84
CA ASP A 34 3.02 -8.54 -23.60
C ASP A 34 2.35 -7.27 -23.06
N LYS A 35 2.59 -6.92 -21.81
CA LYS A 35 2.10 -5.69 -21.20
C LYS A 35 2.98 -4.48 -21.54
N TYR A 36 4.30 -4.65 -21.52
CA TYR A 36 5.22 -3.54 -21.78
C TYR A 36 5.90 -3.58 -23.17
N HIS A 37 5.54 -4.55 -24.02
CA HIS A 37 5.91 -4.65 -25.44
C HIS A 37 7.42 -4.53 -25.73
N ALA A 38 8.27 -5.07 -24.84
CA ALA A 38 9.71 -5.09 -24.98
C ALA A 38 10.30 -6.50 -24.77
N ALA A 39 11.62 -6.66 -24.63
CA ALA A 39 12.25 -7.93 -24.35
C ALA A 39 12.00 -8.39 -22.91
N ASN A 40 12.14 -9.68 -22.63
CA ASN A 40 11.89 -10.25 -21.32
C ASN A 40 12.81 -9.70 -20.23
N LYS A 41 14.09 -9.48 -20.54
CA LYS A 41 15.13 -9.16 -19.56
C LYS A 41 15.22 -7.65 -19.33
N ASN A 42 15.16 -7.28 -18.04
CA ASN A 42 15.28 -5.91 -17.58
C ASN A 42 16.44 -5.80 -16.58
N TRP A 43 17.45 -4.98 -16.87
CA TRP A 43 18.72 -4.96 -16.18
C TRP A 43 18.82 -3.94 -15.03
N SER A 44 18.18 -2.80 -15.20
CA SER A 44 18.30 -1.66 -14.31
C SER A 44 17.00 -0.88 -14.23
N ILE A 45 16.82 -0.14 -13.14
CA ILE A 45 15.62 0.65 -12.85
C ILE A 45 16.05 2.05 -12.40
N GLY A 46 15.28 3.05 -12.78
CA GLY A 46 15.37 4.41 -12.27
C GLY A 46 14.02 5.11 -12.26
N GLN A 47 13.93 6.20 -11.52
CA GLN A 47 12.73 7.03 -11.43
C GLN A 47 13.14 8.50 -11.48
N ASP A 48 12.33 9.33 -12.12
CA ASP A 48 12.50 10.78 -12.08
C ASP A 48 11.69 11.43 -10.94
N GLU A 49 11.84 12.74 -10.81
CA GLU A 49 11.15 13.54 -9.79
C GLU A 49 9.63 13.63 -9.99
N LYS A 50 9.14 13.34 -11.21
CA LYS A 50 7.71 13.25 -11.50
C LYS A 50 7.13 11.85 -11.22
N GLY A 51 7.98 10.87 -10.92
CA GLY A 51 7.60 9.50 -10.63
C GLY A 51 7.50 8.59 -11.85
N ILE A 52 7.94 9.03 -13.03
CA ILE A 52 8.05 8.20 -14.22
C ILE A 52 9.16 7.16 -14.00
N MET A 53 8.87 5.93 -14.37
CA MET A 53 9.77 4.80 -14.21
C MET A 53 10.51 4.49 -15.50
N TYR A 54 11.80 4.18 -15.37
CA TYR A 54 12.67 3.81 -16.49
C TYR A 54 13.33 2.46 -16.23
N PHE A 55 13.38 1.62 -17.28
CA PHE A 55 13.99 0.30 -17.21
C PHE A 55 14.98 0.11 -18.35
N GLY A 56 16.16 -0.37 -18.02
CA GLY A 56 17.12 -0.81 -19.04
C GLY A 56 16.74 -2.21 -19.52
N ASN A 57 16.38 -2.33 -20.81
CA ASN A 57 15.89 -3.57 -21.42
C ASN A 57 16.85 -4.06 -22.52
N ASP A 58 16.74 -5.33 -22.90
CA ASP A 58 17.58 -5.94 -23.95
C ASP A 58 17.41 -5.29 -25.33
N ILE A 59 16.36 -4.51 -25.56
CA ILE A 59 16.09 -3.86 -26.86
C ILE A 59 15.95 -2.33 -26.76
N GLY A 60 16.27 -1.72 -25.64
CA GLY A 60 16.22 -0.27 -25.47
C GLY A 60 16.00 0.22 -24.06
N LEU A 61 15.73 1.52 -23.95
CA LEU A 61 15.24 2.17 -22.75
C LEU A 61 13.71 2.08 -22.74
N LEU A 62 13.14 1.47 -21.71
CA LEU A 62 11.71 1.37 -21.50
C LEU A 62 11.27 2.42 -20.47
N GLU A 63 10.24 3.17 -20.80
CA GLU A 63 9.63 4.20 -19.96
C GLU A 63 8.22 3.78 -19.55
N SER A 64 7.80 4.10 -18.33
CA SER A 64 6.41 3.96 -17.89
C SER A 64 5.98 5.14 -17.03
N ASP A 65 4.89 5.78 -17.44
CA ASP A 65 4.24 6.88 -16.74
C ASP A 65 3.16 6.41 -15.73
N GLY A 66 3.05 5.08 -15.53
CA GLY A 66 2.01 4.47 -14.70
C GLY A 66 0.70 4.17 -15.45
N MET A 67 0.54 4.63 -16.69
CA MET A 67 -0.62 4.37 -17.55
C MET A 67 -0.25 3.58 -18.81
N GLU A 68 0.89 3.92 -19.39
CA GLU A 68 1.39 3.35 -20.64
C GLU A 68 2.87 2.96 -20.52
N TRP A 69 3.31 2.16 -21.47
CA TRP A 69 4.71 1.76 -21.61
C TRP A 69 5.23 2.20 -22.98
N GLU A 70 6.37 2.87 -23.00
CA GLU A 70 7.01 3.31 -24.22
C GLU A 70 8.44 2.79 -24.31
N LEU A 71 8.81 2.21 -25.45
CA LEU A 71 10.15 1.69 -25.73
C LEU A 71 10.91 2.64 -26.63
N TYR A 72 12.09 3.07 -26.18
CA TYR A 72 13.05 3.86 -26.94
C TYR A 72 14.25 2.98 -27.31
N PRO A 73 14.36 2.54 -28.58
CA PRO A 73 15.50 1.75 -29.04
C PRO A 73 16.78 2.56 -28.96
N MET A 74 17.82 2.01 -28.33
CA MET A 74 19.15 2.65 -28.32
C MET A 74 19.86 2.42 -29.64
N PRO A 75 20.25 3.47 -30.37
CA PRO A 75 21.04 3.33 -31.59
C PRO A 75 22.39 2.65 -31.31
N ASN A 76 22.89 1.90 -32.26
CA ASN A 76 24.18 1.19 -32.24
C ASN A 76 24.28 -0.02 -31.29
N SER A 77 23.51 -0.06 -30.22
CA SER A 77 23.47 -1.19 -29.29
C SER A 77 22.03 -1.36 -28.74
N PRO A 78 21.37 -2.49 -29.01
CA PRO A 78 19.99 -2.63 -28.53
C PRO A 78 19.92 -2.75 -26.99
N ILE A 79 20.94 -3.30 -26.32
CA ILE A 79 20.90 -3.64 -24.90
C ILE A 79 21.21 -2.41 -24.04
N VAL A 80 20.30 -2.05 -23.15
CA VAL A 80 20.53 -1.09 -22.06
C VAL A 80 20.71 -1.84 -20.75
N ARG A 81 21.99 -2.00 -20.31
CA ARG A 81 22.30 -2.70 -19.05
C ARG A 81 22.31 -1.79 -17.83
N ALA A 82 22.76 -0.56 -18.02
CA ALA A 82 22.85 0.42 -16.96
C ALA A 82 22.08 1.69 -17.33
N LEU A 83 21.39 2.27 -16.37
CA LEU A 83 20.77 3.58 -16.49
C LEU A 83 20.97 4.39 -15.22
N ALA A 84 20.92 5.71 -15.37
CA ALA A 84 20.79 6.66 -14.26
C ALA A 84 19.96 7.84 -14.73
N VAL A 85 18.99 8.21 -13.90
CA VAL A 85 18.09 9.33 -14.13
C VAL A 85 18.66 10.55 -13.40
N GLU A 86 18.97 11.62 -14.15
CA GLU A 86 19.41 12.88 -13.57
C GLU A 86 18.22 13.77 -13.26
N SER A 87 17.26 13.83 -14.17
CA SER A 87 16.00 14.56 -14.04
C SER A 87 14.97 13.99 -15.01
N HIS A 88 13.76 14.48 -14.97
CA HIS A 88 12.73 14.20 -15.99
C HIS A 88 13.20 14.47 -17.42
N TYR A 89 14.11 15.42 -17.60
CA TYR A 89 14.59 15.84 -18.91
C TYR A 89 15.85 15.12 -19.38
N THR A 90 16.61 14.48 -18.47
CA THR A 90 17.91 13.91 -18.82
C THR A 90 18.15 12.56 -18.16
N ILE A 91 18.40 11.54 -18.99
CA ILE A 91 18.66 10.16 -18.57
C ILE A 91 19.93 9.67 -19.24
N TYR A 92 20.77 8.96 -18.51
CA TYR A 92 21.97 8.32 -19.05
C TYR A 92 21.77 6.82 -19.17
N THR A 93 22.23 6.26 -20.29
CA THR A 93 22.20 4.81 -20.53
C THR A 93 23.54 4.30 -21.02
N GLY A 94 23.79 3.02 -20.70
CA GLY A 94 24.96 2.31 -21.18
C GLY A 94 24.65 0.85 -21.48
N GLY A 95 25.23 0.36 -22.56
CA GLY A 95 25.05 -0.99 -23.07
C GLY A 95 26.37 -1.63 -23.48
N ALA A 96 26.35 -2.46 -24.52
CA ALA A 96 27.56 -3.02 -25.12
C ALA A 96 28.17 -2.00 -26.08
N GLU A 97 29.40 -1.57 -25.79
CA GLU A 97 30.20 -0.64 -26.63
C GLU A 97 29.53 0.73 -26.90
N GLU A 98 28.45 1.06 -26.15
CA GLU A 98 27.66 2.26 -26.33
C GLU A 98 27.26 2.87 -24.97
N LEU A 99 27.48 4.21 -24.87
CA LEU A 99 26.96 5.02 -23.75
C LEU A 99 26.42 6.32 -24.29
N GLY A 100 25.43 6.87 -23.66
CA GLY A 100 24.83 8.11 -24.10
C GLY A 100 23.82 8.70 -23.15
N ARG A 101 23.25 9.78 -23.64
CA ARG A 101 22.31 10.62 -22.97
C ARG A 101 21.01 10.70 -23.76
N TRP A 102 19.92 10.61 -23.06
CA TRP A 102 18.59 10.89 -23.56
C TRP A 102 18.13 12.23 -23.02
N ASP A 103 17.70 13.10 -23.89
CA ASP A 103 17.14 14.40 -23.56
C ASP A 103 15.68 14.44 -24.01
N ARG A 104 14.77 14.82 -23.11
CA ARG A 104 13.34 14.94 -23.42
C ARG A 104 13.10 16.25 -24.14
N ASP A 105 12.52 16.15 -25.31
CA ASP A 105 12.14 17.33 -26.10
C ASP A 105 10.79 17.91 -25.62
N GLN A 106 10.38 19.00 -26.24
CA GLN A 106 9.13 19.69 -25.91
C GLN A 106 7.88 18.86 -26.23
N SER A 107 8.03 17.81 -27.04
CA SER A 107 6.92 16.87 -27.31
C SER A 107 6.76 15.78 -26.25
N GLY A 108 7.58 15.81 -25.23
CA GLY A 108 7.63 14.75 -24.21
C GLY A 108 8.41 13.51 -24.65
N LYS A 109 9.02 13.48 -25.85
CA LYS A 109 9.76 12.31 -26.36
C LYS A 109 11.24 12.39 -26.05
N LEU A 110 11.82 11.23 -25.69
CA LEU A 110 13.24 11.10 -25.43
C LEU A 110 14.05 11.00 -26.74
N LYS A 111 15.11 11.80 -26.86
CA LYS A 111 16.06 11.79 -27.99
C LYS A 111 17.45 11.39 -27.50
N TYR A 112 18.01 10.40 -28.15
CA TYR A 112 19.32 9.84 -27.81
C TYR A 112 20.46 10.65 -28.42
N THR A 113 21.49 10.88 -27.61
CA THR A 113 22.77 11.43 -28.00
C THR A 113 23.91 10.52 -27.54
N SER A 114 24.63 9.90 -28.45
CA SER A 114 25.81 9.09 -28.15
C SER A 114 26.95 9.95 -27.60
N LEU A 115 27.50 9.54 -26.45
CA LEU A 115 28.67 10.14 -25.82
C LEU A 115 29.98 9.46 -26.24
N ASN A 116 29.93 8.38 -27.03
CA ASN A 116 31.14 7.68 -27.53
C ASN A 116 32.11 8.61 -28.25
N LYS A 117 31.59 9.68 -28.86
CA LYS A 117 32.41 10.69 -29.55
C LYS A 117 33.40 11.43 -28.63
N LEU A 118 33.19 11.40 -27.34
CA LEU A 118 34.07 11.99 -26.33
C LEU A 118 35.21 11.06 -25.91
N LEU A 119 35.22 9.83 -26.42
CA LEU A 119 36.21 8.81 -26.11
C LEU A 119 37.13 8.58 -27.29
N PRO A 120 38.40 8.17 -27.06
CA PRO A 120 39.30 7.75 -28.13
C PRO A 120 38.71 6.57 -28.92
N PRO A 121 38.96 6.46 -30.20
CA PRO A 121 38.52 5.34 -31.02
C PRO A 121 39.00 3.99 -30.47
N LYS A 122 38.12 2.98 -30.53
CA LYS A 122 38.36 1.60 -30.07
C LYS A 122 38.56 1.40 -28.58
N VAL A 123 38.37 2.43 -27.78
CA VAL A 123 38.53 2.30 -26.30
C VAL A 123 37.42 1.43 -25.67
N LEU A 124 36.29 1.31 -26.35
CA LEU A 124 35.14 0.52 -25.90
C LEU A 124 35.06 -0.88 -26.54
N ASP A 125 36.05 -1.29 -27.35
CA ASP A 125 36.03 -2.60 -28.01
C ASP A 125 35.87 -3.74 -26.98
N ASN A 126 34.78 -4.51 -27.10
CA ASN A 126 34.40 -5.58 -26.18
C ASN A 126 34.11 -5.14 -24.72
N GLU A 127 33.78 -3.87 -24.49
CA GLU A 127 33.36 -3.40 -23.18
C GLU A 127 31.84 -3.29 -23.07
N SER A 128 31.32 -3.50 -21.84
CA SER A 128 29.91 -3.27 -21.54
C SER A 128 29.79 -2.43 -20.25
N PHE A 129 28.84 -1.51 -20.27
CA PHE A 129 28.56 -0.68 -19.11
C PHE A 129 27.61 -1.41 -18.15
N TRP A 130 28.06 -1.57 -16.91
CA TRP A 130 27.32 -2.32 -15.89
C TRP A 130 26.67 -1.44 -14.84
N ARG A 131 27.23 -0.27 -14.57
CA ARG A 131 26.66 0.71 -13.62
C ARG A 131 26.87 2.12 -14.11
N ILE A 132 25.85 2.95 -13.88
CA ILE A 132 25.94 4.41 -14.04
C ILE A 132 25.54 5.04 -12.70
N ARG A 133 26.31 6.06 -12.28
CA ARG A 133 26.05 6.77 -11.03
C ARG A 133 26.21 8.27 -11.25
N ILE A 134 25.33 9.05 -10.62
CA ILE A 134 25.36 10.52 -10.69
C ILE A 134 25.78 11.05 -9.33
N ASP A 135 26.78 11.93 -9.30
CA ASP A 135 27.30 12.60 -8.12
C ASP A 135 27.46 14.10 -8.37
N GLY A 136 26.47 14.87 -7.95
CA GLY A 136 26.38 16.28 -8.29
C GLY A 136 26.42 16.49 -9.81
N SER A 137 27.44 17.19 -10.31
CA SER A 137 27.65 17.46 -11.74
C SER A 137 28.47 16.39 -12.47
N LYS A 138 28.74 15.23 -11.86
CA LYS A 138 29.55 14.18 -12.48
C LYS A 138 28.73 12.92 -12.68
N VAL A 139 28.87 12.30 -13.85
CA VAL A 139 28.28 11.01 -14.18
C VAL A 139 29.39 9.98 -14.38
N TYR A 140 29.31 8.90 -13.63
CA TYR A 140 30.27 7.79 -13.65
C TYR A 140 29.67 6.63 -14.43
N PHE A 141 30.31 6.26 -15.53
CA PHE A 141 29.98 5.08 -16.33
C PHE A 141 31.02 4.00 -16.08
N GLN A 142 30.62 2.86 -15.55
CA GLN A 142 31.52 1.79 -15.16
C GLN A 142 31.41 0.59 -16.10
N THR A 143 32.56 0.18 -16.64
CA THR A 143 32.81 -1.12 -17.30
C THR A 143 33.68 -1.99 -16.40
N PHE A 144 33.99 -3.23 -16.81
CA PHE A 144 34.94 -4.05 -16.03
C PHE A 144 36.40 -3.60 -16.16
N ARG A 145 36.75 -2.80 -17.12
CA ARG A 145 38.12 -2.28 -17.30
C ARG A 145 38.30 -0.88 -16.78
N ASN A 146 37.24 -0.04 -16.92
CA ASN A 146 37.38 1.40 -16.74
C ASN A 146 36.15 1.99 -16.03
N ILE A 147 36.38 3.14 -15.40
CA ILE A 147 35.33 4.07 -15.01
C ILE A 147 35.51 5.36 -15.81
N TYR A 148 34.50 5.72 -16.60
CA TYR A 148 34.49 6.97 -17.36
C TYR A 148 33.70 8.01 -16.56
N VAL A 149 34.32 9.18 -16.37
CA VAL A 149 33.75 10.30 -15.60
C VAL A 149 33.40 11.42 -16.58
N TYR A 150 32.12 11.67 -16.70
CA TYR A 150 31.56 12.72 -17.54
C TYR A 150 31.16 13.93 -16.69
N ASP A 151 31.59 15.14 -17.08
CA ASP A 151 31.32 16.40 -16.41
C ASP A 151 30.38 17.32 -17.20
N HIS A 152 29.57 16.77 -18.09
CA HIS A 152 28.70 17.41 -19.09
C HIS A 152 29.44 18.09 -20.26
N GLN A 153 30.77 18.08 -20.27
CA GLN A 153 31.57 18.63 -21.38
C GLN A 153 32.65 17.66 -21.83
N THR A 154 33.37 17.08 -20.89
CA THR A 154 34.50 16.19 -21.17
C THR A 154 34.32 14.82 -20.51
N MET A 155 35.00 13.84 -21.07
CA MET A 155 35.04 12.47 -20.55
C MET A 155 36.47 12.13 -20.11
N ARG A 156 36.61 11.76 -18.82
CA ARG A 156 37.89 11.32 -18.27
C ARG A 156 37.81 9.85 -17.92
N GLN A 157 38.87 9.12 -18.18
CA GLN A 157 38.97 7.68 -17.87
C GLN A 157 39.76 7.46 -16.58
N LEU A 158 39.28 6.58 -15.73
CA LEU A 158 39.98 6.00 -14.58
C LEU A 158 40.21 4.53 -14.86
N THR A 159 41.45 4.08 -14.73
CA THR A 159 41.85 2.70 -15.02
C THR A 159 42.72 2.16 -13.89
N ILE A 160 42.55 0.89 -13.51
CA ILE A 160 43.50 0.10 -12.73
C ILE A 160 43.87 -1.15 -13.52
N PRO A 161 45.07 -1.71 -13.33
CA PRO A 161 45.58 -2.82 -14.16
C PRO A 161 44.64 -4.05 -14.15
N GLU A 162 44.11 -4.39 -13.03
CA GLU A 162 43.25 -5.57 -12.81
C GLU A 162 41.79 -5.33 -13.25
N GLY A 163 41.36 -4.07 -13.43
CA GLY A 163 39.99 -3.70 -13.75
C GLY A 163 39.09 -3.61 -12.53
N PHE A 164 37.82 -3.33 -12.79
CA PHE A 164 36.79 -3.05 -11.76
C PHE A 164 35.66 -4.04 -11.83
N LEU A 165 35.16 -4.44 -10.67
CA LEU A 165 33.82 -5.01 -10.52
C LEU A 165 32.76 -3.89 -10.41
N LEU A 166 31.67 -4.12 -9.70
CA LEU A 166 30.55 -3.19 -9.68
C LEU A 166 30.83 -1.90 -8.88
N LEU A 167 30.47 -0.75 -9.44
CA LEU A 167 30.44 0.55 -8.74
C LEU A 167 29.14 0.67 -7.97
N LEU A 168 29.22 0.59 -6.64
CA LEU A 168 28.11 0.61 -5.73
C LEU A 168 28.01 1.96 -5.00
N LYS A 169 26.80 2.44 -4.77
CA LYS A 169 26.52 3.64 -3.99
C LYS A 169 25.93 3.24 -2.65
N VAL A 170 26.47 3.74 -1.56
CA VAL A 170 25.93 3.60 -0.23
C VAL A 170 25.96 4.97 0.46
N ARG A 171 24.80 5.47 0.90
CA ARG A 171 24.66 6.85 1.39
C ARG A 171 25.17 7.85 0.35
N ASN A 172 26.16 8.69 0.71
CA ASN A 172 26.83 9.64 -0.19
C ASN A 172 28.23 9.17 -0.62
N GLU A 173 28.51 7.88 -0.56
CA GLU A 173 29.80 7.30 -0.87
C GLU A 173 29.67 6.34 -2.06
N TYR A 174 30.73 6.30 -2.89
CA TYR A 174 30.86 5.38 -3.99
C TYR A 174 32.00 4.41 -3.72
N TRP A 175 31.67 3.12 -3.82
CA TRP A 175 32.60 2.04 -3.56
C TRP A 175 32.69 1.14 -4.79
N VAL A 176 33.87 0.67 -5.09
CA VAL A 176 34.15 -0.24 -6.20
C VAL A 176 35.12 -1.32 -5.75
N GLN A 177 34.89 -2.53 -6.19
CA GLN A 177 35.83 -3.62 -5.97
C GLN A 177 36.79 -3.70 -7.14
N GLU A 178 38.07 -3.88 -6.86
CA GLU A 178 39.08 -4.28 -7.81
C GLU A 178 38.81 -5.72 -8.25
N MET A 179 38.98 -6.06 -9.53
CA MET A 179 38.81 -7.42 -10.02
C MET A 179 39.85 -8.33 -9.36
N HIS A 180 39.41 -9.36 -8.66
CA HIS A 180 40.25 -10.22 -7.85
C HIS A 180 41.03 -9.49 -6.72
N GLY A 181 40.48 -8.39 -6.21
CA GLY A 181 41.12 -7.54 -5.24
C GLY A 181 40.19 -6.95 -4.19
N PRO A 182 40.73 -6.01 -3.39
CA PRO A 182 40.02 -5.37 -2.30
C PRO A 182 38.96 -4.37 -2.77
N LEU A 183 38.17 -3.89 -1.81
CA LEU A 183 37.28 -2.76 -2.01
C LEU A 183 38.04 -1.42 -1.95
N HIS A 184 37.62 -0.49 -2.79
CA HIS A 184 38.10 0.90 -2.83
C HIS A 184 36.93 1.88 -2.69
N GLN A 185 37.13 2.94 -1.95
CA GLN A 185 36.23 4.10 -1.95
C GLN A 185 36.64 5.04 -3.10
N LEU A 186 35.72 5.41 -3.93
CA LEU A 186 35.89 6.41 -4.97
C LEU A 186 35.39 7.78 -4.46
N LYS A 187 36.30 8.73 -4.31
CA LYS A 187 36.00 10.10 -3.91
C LYS A 187 36.78 11.08 -4.77
N ASP A 188 36.08 12.08 -5.31
CA ASP A 188 36.68 13.12 -6.18
C ASP A 188 37.53 12.59 -7.36
N GLY A 189 37.16 11.41 -7.85
CA GLY A 189 37.91 10.73 -8.92
C GLY A 189 39.23 10.07 -8.45
N ARG A 190 39.40 9.84 -7.16
CA ARG A 190 40.52 9.11 -6.56
C ARG A 190 40.02 7.88 -5.85
N LEU A 191 40.80 6.81 -5.97
CA LEU A 191 40.53 5.54 -5.30
C LEU A 191 41.34 5.45 -4.01
N SER A 192 40.72 5.14 -2.91
CA SER A 192 41.37 4.81 -1.63
C SER A 192 40.94 3.42 -1.20
N LYS A 193 41.93 2.57 -0.91
CA LYS A 193 41.68 1.19 -0.46
C LYS A 193 40.95 1.18 0.89
N ILE A 194 40.02 0.26 1.05
CA ILE A 194 39.30 0.02 2.30
C ILE A 194 40.04 -1.08 3.06
N GLU A 195 40.57 -0.71 4.22
CA GLU A 195 41.35 -1.62 5.09
C GLU A 195 40.53 -2.84 5.50
N GLY A 196 41.18 -4.02 5.52
CA GLY A 196 40.56 -5.27 5.90
C GLY A 196 39.68 -5.91 4.82
N SER A 197 39.61 -5.35 3.62
CA SER A 197 38.76 -5.90 2.55
C SER A 197 39.47 -6.93 1.67
N GLU A 198 40.75 -7.29 1.96
CA GLU A 198 41.57 -8.20 1.19
C GLU A 198 41.01 -9.63 1.15
N PHE A 199 40.29 -10.04 2.18
CA PHE A 199 39.66 -11.36 2.23
C PHE A 199 38.53 -11.55 1.19
N LEU A 200 38.03 -10.47 0.64
CA LEU A 200 37.02 -10.51 -0.44
C LEU A 200 37.63 -10.91 -1.81
N ASN A 201 38.96 -11.10 -1.84
CA ASN A 201 39.63 -11.59 -3.05
C ASN A 201 39.07 -12.97 -3.43
N GLY A 202 38.61 -13.10 -4.68
CA GLY A 202 37.98 -14.33 -5.17
C GLY A 202 36.46 -14.36 -5.07
N THR A 203 35.83 -13.39 -4.37
CA THR A 203 34.37 -13.20 -4.33
C THR A 203 33.98 -11.84 -4.90
N THR A 204 32.76 -11.72 -5.42
CA THR A 204 32.24 -10.45 -5.92
C THR A 204 31.32 -9.80 -4.89
N THR A 205 31.61 -8.56 -4.49
CA THR A 205 30.70 -7.74 -3.71
C THR A 205 29.52 -7.31 -4.57
N ARG A 206 28.33 -7.71 -4.23
CA ARG A 206 27.10 -7.42 -4.95
C ARG A 206 26.30 -6.27 -4.36
N VAL A 207 26.30 -6.15 -3.03
CA VAL A 207 25.55 -5.15 -2.29
C VAL A 207 26.42 -4.49 -1.23
N ILE A 208 26.25 -3.18 -1.05
CA ILE A 208 26.75 -2.40 0.09
C ILE A 208 25.59 -1.53 0.56
N LEU A 209 25.10 -1.75 1.77
CA LEU A 209 23.90 -1.11 2.30
C LEU A 209 24.22 -0.41 3.63
N PRO A 210 23.48 0.63 4.02
CA PRO A 210 23.67 1.28 5.31
C PRO A 210 23.24 0.33 6.44
N TYR A 211 24.03 0.26 7.52
CA TYR A 211 23.70 -0.51 8.70
C TYR A 211 23.89 0.35 9.97
N GLY A 212 22.78 0.74 10.57
CA GLY A 212 22.82 1.72 11.65
C GLY A 212 23.42 3.07 11.21
N LYS A 213 24.09 3.78 12.11
CA LYS A 213 24.56 5.16 11.82
C LYS A 213 25.84 5.18 10.97
N ASP A 214 26.84 4.38 11.32
CA ASP A 214 28.21 4.46 10.77
C ASP A 214 28.79 3.13 10.25
N ARG A 215 27.95 2.10 10.12
CA ARG A 215 28.35 0.77 9.64
C ARG A 215 27.72 0.47 8.30
N TYR A 216 28.23 -0.55 7.65
CA TYR A 216 27.78 -1.00 6.35
C TYR A 216 27.52 -2.51 6.36
N LEU A 217 26.48 -2.92 5.66
CA LEU A 217 26.18 -4.32 5.37
C LEU A 217 26.73 -4.64 3.99
N ILE A 218 27.62 -5.60 3.89
CA ILE A 218 28.29 -5.97 2.65
C ILE A 218 27.92 -7.41 2.32
N GLY A 219 27.30 -7.62 1.16
CA GLY A 219 26.90 -8.92 0.67
C GLY A 219 27.70 -9.32 -0.56
N THR A 220 28.14 -10.58 -0.56
CA THR A 220 28.94 -11.19 -1.64
C THR A 220 28.07 -12.02 -2.58
N SER A 221 28.57 -12.33 -3.76
CA SER A 221 27.88 -13.21 -4.72
C SER A 221 27.62 -14.60 -4.18
N THR A 222 28.39 -15.08 -3.23
CA THR A 222 28.20 -16.40 -2.58
C THR A 222 27.07 -16.40 -1.54
N GLY A 223 26.49 -15.25 -1.24
CA GLY A 223 25.43 -15.08 -0.23
C GLY A 223 25.95 -14.84 1.18
N GLU A 224 27.24 -14.70 1.36
CA GLU A 224 27.82 -14.29 2.65
C GLU A 224 27.60 -12.80 2.87
N ILE A 225 27.29 -12.44 4.11
CA ILE A 225 27.03 -11.05 4.49
C ILE A 225 27.94 -10.67 5.67
N TYR A 226 28.54 -9.48 5.59
CA TYR A 226 29.43 -8.93 6.60
C TYR A 226 28.95 -7.55 7.06
N ILE A 227 29.15 -7.28 8.34
CA ILE A 227 29.04 -5.93 8.90
C ILE A 227 30.43 -5.31 8.88
N TYR A 228 30.60 -4.18 8.21
CA TYR A 228 31.83 -3.39 8.23
C TYR A 228 31.64 -2.17 9.13
N ASP A 229 32.49 -2.07 10.16
CA ASP A 229 32.46 -0.99 11.18
C ASP A 229 33.47 0.12 10.93
N LYS A 230 34.00 0.24 9.71
CA LYS A 230 35.13 1.10 9.25
C LYS A 230 36.51 0.60 9.67
N LYS A 231 36.61 -0.55 10.30
CA LYS A 231 37.90 -1.18 10.68
C LYS A 231 37.88 -2.67 10.37
N ASN A 232 36.80 -3.36 10.77
CA ASN A 232 36.72 -4.80 10.71
C ASN A 232 35.50 -5.25 9.90
N PHE A 233 35.62 -6.36 9.21
CA PHE A 233 34.54 -7.08 8.58
C PHE A 233 34.10 -8.21 9.50
N ILE A 234 32.91 -8.14 10.04
CA ILE A 234 32.35 -9.09 11.00
C ILE A 234 31.29 -9.91 10.27
N PRO A 235 31.38 -11.24 10.20
CA PRO A 235 30.33 -12.07 9.60
C PRO A 235 28.98 -11.83 10.27
N TRP A 236 27.94 -11.59 9.45
CA TRP A 236 26.59 -11.37 9.94
C TRP A 236 25.81 -12.68 9.95
N ASN A 237 26.11 -13.51 10.97
CA ASN A 237 25.49 -14.81 11.12
C ASN A 237 24.09 -14.70 11.76
N ASN A 238 23.07 -15.07 11.01
CA ASN A 238 21.66 -15.06 11.42
C ASN A 238 20.85 -16.12 10.64
N ALA A 239 19.54 -16.17 10.83
CA ALA A 239 18.67 -17.11 10.12
C ALA A 239 18.74 -16.98 8.60
N LEU A 240 18.97 -15.78 8.09
CA LEU A 240 19.10 -15.50 6.66
C LEU A 240 20.38 -16.13 6.08
N SER A 241 21.49 -16.14 6.82
CA SER A 241 22.80 -16.60 6.32
C SER A 241 22.73 -18.02 5.79
N SER A 242 22.00 -18.91 6.46
CA SER A 242 21.80 -20.30 6.02
C SER A 242 20.96 -20.41 4.75
N GLN A 243 20.00 -19.48 4.55
CA GLN A 243 19.11 -19.49 3.39
C GLN A 243 19.76 -18.86 2.16
N LEU A 244 20.62 -17.86 2.34
CA LEU A 244 21.32 -17.21 1.23
C LEU A 244 22.49 -18.02 0.71
N HIS A 245 23.03 -18.95 1.50
CA HIS A 245 24.16 -19.75 1.08
C HIS A 245 23.85 -20.52 -0.21
N GLY A 246 24.64 -20.27 -1.25
CA GLY A 246 24.45 -20.88 -2.57
C GLY A 246 23.30 -20.29 -3.44
N GLN A 247 22.60 -19.22 -2.99
CA GLN A 247 21.51 -18.61 -3.74
C GLN A 247 21.95 -17.51 -4.72
N GLU A 248 23.23 -17.21 -4.77
CA GLU A 248 23.83 -16.20 -5.64
C GLU A 248 23.18 -14.80 -5.47
N LEU A 249 23.55 -14.13 -4.39
CA LEU A 249 23.11 -12.74 -4.15
C LEU A 249 23.53 -11.85 -5.31
N ASN A 250 22.61 -11.06 -5.87
CA ASN A 250 22.85 -10.25 -7.03
C ASN A 250 22.67 -8.74 -6.81
N CYS A 251 21.67 -8.35 -6.04
CA CYS A 251 21.37 -6.93 -5.76
C CYS A 251 20.71 -6.77 -4.39
N GLY A 252 20.63 -5.53 -3.91
CA GLY A 252 19.91 -5.23 -2.67
C GLY A 252 19.71 -3.74 -2.46
N ILE A 253 18.68 -3.39 -1.71
CA ILE A 253 18.35 -2.03 -1.29
C ILE A 253 17.98 -1.99 0.18
N TYR A 254 18.09 -0.83 0.79
CA TYR A 254 17.60 -0.53 2.13
C TYR A 254 16.47 0.47 2.07
N CYS A 255 15.31 0.11 2.57
CA CYS A 255 14.14 0.96 2.66
C CYS A 255 14.07 1.62 4.04
N ALA A 256 14.41 2.89 4.09
CA ALA A 256 14.51 3.61 5.35
C ALA A 256 13.17 3.74 6.08
N LYS A 257 12.07 3.93 5.34
CA LYS A 257 10.72 4.06 5.92
C LYS A 257 10.24 2.78 6.59
N ARG A 258 10.56 1.61 6.03
CA ARG A 258 10.21 0.31 6.60
C ARG A 258 11.28 -0.23 7.53
N ASN A 259 12.46 0.35 7.52
CA ASN A 259 13.64 -0.13 8.23
C ASN A 259 13.95 -1.59 7.90
N SER A 260 13.84 -1.93 6.62
CA SER A 260 14.05 -3.29 6.09
C SER A 260 15.01 -3.29 4.90
N TYR A 261 15.64 -4.44 4.66
CA TYR A 261 16.47 -4.69 3.49
C TYR A 261 15.73 -5.61 2.53
N TYR A 262 15.89 -5.37 1.25
CA TYR A 262 15.47 -6.25 0.18
C TYR A 262 16.71 -6.81 -0.51
N LEU A 263 16.88 -8.11 -0.51
CA LEU A 263 18.03 -8.81 -1.08
C LEU A 263 17.54 -9.69 -2.22
N GLY A 264 17.94 -9.34 -3.45
CA GLY A 264 17.61 -10.07 -4.66
C GLY A 264 18.68 -11.07 -5.03
N THR A 265 18.27 -12.31 -5.30
CA THR A 265 19.13 -13.45 -5.67
C THR A 265 18.94 -13.83 -7.13
N GLN A 266 19.80 -14.70 -7.65
CA GLN A 266 19.61 -15.28 -8.99
C GLN A 266 18.71 -16.51 -8.98
N LEU A 267 18.66 -17.27 -7.87
CA LEU A 267 18.02 -18.58 -7.82
C LEU A 267 16.74 -18.62 -6.99
N SER A 268 16.62 -17.72 -5.99
CA SER A 268 15.58 -17.82 -4.94
C SER A 268 14.67 -16.59 -4.82
N GLY A 269 14.73 -15.63 -5.75
CA GLY A 269 13.90 -14.42 -5.68
C GLY A 269 14.41 -13.38 -4.69
N ILE A 270 13.53 -12.79 -3.89
CA ILE A 270 13.81 -11.64 -3.03
C ILE A 270 13.51 -12.00 -1.58
N TYR A 271 14.45 -11.72 -0.70
CA TYR A 271 14.26 -11.76 0.76
C TYR A 271 14.07 -10.33 1.28
N GLU A 272 12.95 -10.04 1.90
CA GLU A 272 12.77 -8.87 2.74
C GLU A 272 13.12 -9.24 4.19
N ILE A 273 14.03 -8.49 4.77
CA ILE A 273 14.53 -8.77 6.12
C ILE A 273 14.53 -7.49 6.96
N ASP A 274 14.39 -7.66 8.25
CA ASP A 274 14.58 -6.57 9.19
C ASP A 274 16.08 -6.27 9.42
N VAL A 275 16.35 -5.24 10.21
CA VAL A 275 17.75 -4.85 10.53
C VAL A 275 18.48 -5.86 11.42
N GLN A 276 17.79 -6.84 11.98
CA GLN A 276 18.36 -7.95 12.75
C GLN A 276 18.67 -9.16 11.87
N GLY A 277 18.15 -9.20 10.65
CA GLY A 277 18.29 -10.31 9.71
C GLY A 277 17.18 -11.35 9.82
N ASN A 278 16.06 -11.03 10.48
CA ASN A 278 14.87 -11.87 10.44
C ASN A 278 14.17 -11.71 9.11
N ILE A 279 13.73 -12.80 8.52
CA ILE A 279 13.01 -12.78 7.25
C ILE A 279 11.56 -12.33 7.52
N LEU A 280 11.18 -11.22 6.91
CA LEU A 280 9.82 -10.67 6.97
C LEU A 280 8.97 -11.24 5.83
N ASN A 281 9.51 -11.25 4.62
CA ASN A 281 8.89 -11.79 3.43
C ASN A 281 9.91 -12.48 2.53
N HIS A 282 9.45 -13.48 1.79
CA HIS A 282 10.20 -14.13 0.73
C HIS A 282 9.34 -14.17 -0.54
N PHE A 283 9.75 -13.43 -1.56
CA PHE A 283 9.07 -13.35 -2.85
C PHE A 283 9.79 -14.23 -3.86
N SER A 284 9.11 -15.20 -4.42
CA SER A 284 9.66 -16.16 -5.36
C SER A 284 8.66 -16.51 -6.46
N ALA A 285 9.12 -17.22 -7.48
CA ALA A 285 8.25 -17.73 -8.52
C ALA A 285 7.21 -18.74 -7.99
N ALA A 286 7.44 -19.35 -6.83
CA ALA A 286 6.50 -20.28 -6.20
C ALA A 286 5.29 -19.56 -5.57
N ASN A 287 5.43 -18.29 -5.18
CA ASN A 287 4.36 -17.61 -4.44
C ASN A 287 3.89 -16.28 -5.03
N SER A 288 4.73 -15.48 -5.67
CA SER A 288 4.35 -14.13 -6.06
C SER A 288 5.02 -13.59 -7.32
N LEU A 289 6.27 -13.92 -7.59
CA LEU A 289 7.00 -13.44 -8.76
C LEU A 289 6.78 -14.34 -9.97
N GLN A 290 7.08 -13.85 -11.16
CA GLN A 290 7.10 -14.66 -12.38
C GLN A 290 8.48 -15.27 -12.68
N ASN A 291 9.53 -14.81 -11.98
CA ASN A 291 10.90 -15.33 -12.13
C ASN A 291 11.71 -15.13 -10.85
N ASN A 292 12.65 -16.04 -10.55
CA ASN A 292 13.51 -15.97 -9.37
C ASN A 292 14.79 -15.16 -9.58
N THR A 293 15.20 -14.90 -10.83
CA THR A 293 16.43 -14.20 -11.14
C THR A 293 16.21 -12.70 -11.09
N ILE A 294 16.63 -12.08 -9.99
CA ILE A 294 16.48 -10.67 -9.73
C ILE A 294 17.73 -9.91 -10.21
N LEU A 295 17.55 -8.96 -11.11
CA LEU A 295 18.64 -8.18 -11.69
C LEU A 295 18.79 -6.80 -11.06
N SER A 296 17.69 -6.16 -10.69
CA SER A 296 17.69 -4.87 -9.99
C SER A 296 16.48 -4.69 -9.12
N LEU A 297 16.66 -3.95 -8.04
CA LEU A 297 15.63 -3.51 -7.11
C LEU A 297 15.66 -2.00 -6.99
N TYR A 298 14.50 -1.37 -6.89
CA TYR A 298 14.37 0.07 -6.75
C TYR A 298 13.20 0.45 -5.84
N GLU A 299 13.43 1.27 -4.83
CA GLU A 299 12.38 1.86 -4.01
C GLU A 299 11.90 3.15 -4.68
N ASP A 300 10.61 3.21 -5.02
CA ASP A 300 10.01 4.39 -5.62
C ASP A 300 9.73 5.51 -4.59
N ASN A 301 9.33 6.67 -5.06
CA ASN A 301 9.01 7.83 -4.21
C ASN A 301 7.78 7.62 -3.30
N ARG A 302 7.04 6.51 -3.49
CA ARG A 302 5.92 6.07 -2.64
C ARG A 302 6.31 4.96 -1.68
N ASN A 303 7.59 4.58 -1.68
CA ASN A 303 8.17 3.52 -0.87
C ASN A 303 7.65 2.10 -1.22
N ASN A 304 7.25 1.87 -2.45
CA ASN A 304 7.03 0.55 -3.01
C ASN A 304 8.27 0.09 -3.77
N ILE A 305 8.34 -1.20 -4.10
CA ILE A 305 9.54 -1.79 -4.67
C ILE A 305 9.29 -2.23 -6.10
N TRP A 306 10.05 -1.67 -7.02
CA TRP A 306 10.14 -2.13 -8.39
C TRP A 306 11.23 -3.18 -8.53
N VAL A 307 10.96 -4.21 -9.31
CA VAL A 307 11.82 -5.38 -9.49
C VAL A 307 12.04 -5.62 -10.98
N ALA A 308 13.29 -5.52 -11.42
CA ALA A 308 13.70 -5.95 -12.75
C ALA A 308 14.24 -7.37 -12.68
N MET A 309 13.73 -8.23 -13.55
CA MET A 309 14.02 -9.66 -13.55
C MET A 309 14.59 -10.10 -14.91
N ASP A 310 15.17 -11.30 -14.94
CA ASP A 310 15.55 -11.97 -16.19
C ASP A 310 14.33 -12.20 -17.09
N ARG A 311 13.14 -12.32 -16.48
CA ARG A 311 11.89 -12.44 -17.20
C ARG A 311 10.81 -11.57 -16.54
N GLY A 312 10.55 -10.41 -17.17
CA GLY A 312 9.50 -9.49 -16.75
C GLY A 312 9.94 -8.43 -15.73
N ILE A 313 8.96 -7.69 -15.29
CA ILE A 313 9.06 -6.65 -14.26
C ILE A 313 8.03 -6.97 -13.20
N ALA A 314 8.33 -6.73 -11.92
CA ALA A 314 7.34 -6.80 -10.85
C ALA A 314 7.31 -5.51 -10.04
N TYR A 315 6.17 -5.24 -9.42
CA TYR A 315 5.92 -4.12 -8.53
C TYR A 315 5.33 -4.64 -7.23
N ILE A 316 6.09 -4.52 -6.15
CA ILE A 316 5.69 -4.92 -4.80
C ILE A 316 5.08 -3.72 -4.11
N ARG A 317 3.76 -3.76 -3.95
CA ARG A 317 2.96 -2.68 -3.40
C ARG A 317 2.50 -3.01 -1.99
N TYR A 318 2.73 -2.10 -1.07
CA TYR A 318 2.23 -2.17 0.29
C TYR A 318 0.92 -1.38 0.40
N THR A 319 -0.16 -2.06 0.72
CA THR A 319 -1.47 -1.46 0.93
C THR A 319 -1.85 -1.60 2.40
N ASP A 320 -2.11 -0.50 3.07
CA ASP A 320 -2.47 -0.52 4.49
C ASP A 320 -3.69 -1.42 4.73
N GLY A 321 -3.59 -2.31 5.69
CA GLY A 321 -4.65 -3.21 6.10
C GLY A 321 -4.83 -4.47 5.27
N LEU A 322 -4.21 -4.63 4.10
CA LEU A 322 -4.32 -5.82 3.27
C LEU A 322 -3.03 -6.65 3.24
N SER A 323 -3.19 -7.97 3.31
CA SER A 323 -2.13 -8.95 3.11
C SER A 323 -2.56 -9.97 2.06
N TYR A 324 -1.74 -10.16 1.03
CA TYR A 324 -2.08 -10.98 -0.14
C TYR A 324 -1.37 -12.33 -0.06
N TYR A 325 -2.13 -13.42 -0.22
CA TYR A 325 -1.63 -14.79 -0.20
C TYR A 325 -2.07 -15.51 -1.46
N ARG A 326 -1.10 -15.93 -2.25
CA ARG A 326 -1.32 -16.65 -3.50
C ARG A 326 -0.52 -17.95 -3.51
N SER A 327 -1.10 -19.00 -4.05
CA SER A 327 -0.38 -20.21 -4.43
C SER A 327 -0.16 -20.24 -5.94
N ASN A 328 1.07 -20.46 -6.38
CA ASN A 328 1.41 -20.64 -7.80
C ASN A 328 1.44 -22.11 -8.22
N ASP A 329 1.13 -23.04 -7.32
CA ASP A 329 1.04 -24.45 -7.66
C ASP A 329 -0.16 -24.71 -8.56
N ALA A 330 0.03 -25.60 -9.56
CA ALA A 330 -1.05 -26.02 -10.47
C ALA A 330 -2.25 -26.64 -9.74
N ASN A 331 -2.08 -27.04 -8.49
CA ASN A 331 -3.10 -27.58 -7.60
C ASN A 331 -3.68 -26.54 -6.63
N SER A 332 -3.48 -25.24 -6.87
CA SER A 332 -4.03 -24.20 -6.00
C SER A 332 -5.55 -24.28 -6.00
N SER A 333 -6.12 -24.46 -4.82
CA SER A 333 -7.57 -24.60 -4.66
C SER A 333 -8.21 -23.24 -4.47
N ALA A 334 -9.37 -23.01 -5.09
CA ALA A 334 -10.19 -21.86 -4.81
C ALA A 334 -10.68 -21.89 -3.36
N VAL A 335 -10.57 -20.76 -2.67
CA VAL A 335 -10.98 -20.58 -1.27
C VAL A 335 -12.40 -20.04 -1.22
N TYR A 336 -13.30 -20.74 -0.56
CA TYR A 336 -14.72 -20.37 -0.46
C TYR A 336 -15.10 -19.83 0.90
N THR A 337 -14.39 -20.26 1.95
CA THR A 337 -14.69 -19.88 3.33
C THR A 337 -13.48 -20.10 4.22
N ALA A 338 -13.42 -19.40 5.34
CA ALA A 338 -12.40 -19.62 6.37
C ALA A 338 -12.94 -19.29 7.77
N THR A 339 -12.29 -19.81 8.79
CA THR A 339 -12.62 -19.48 10.19
C THR A 339 -11.41 -19.68 11.09
N LEU A 340 -11.39 -18.97 12.21
CA LEU A 340 -10.44 -19.23 13.30
C LEU A 340 -11.11 -20.13 14.33
N TRP A 341 -10.44 -21.21 14.71
CA TRP A 341 -10.95 -22.15 15.69
C TRP A 341 -9.82 -22.88 16.43
N ASN A 342 -9.89 -22.88 17.75
CA ASN A 342 -8.92 -23.56 18.63
C ASN A 342 -7.44 -23.23 18.34
N GLY A 343 -7.12 -21.96 17.98
CA GLY A 343 -5.75 -21.54 17.64
C GLY A 343 -5.28 -21.98 16.25
N TYR A 344 -6.20 -22.33 15.38
CA TYR A 344 -5.94 -22.66 13.99
C TYR A 344 -6.75 -21.78 13.05
N LEU A 345 -6.15 -21.43 11.93
CA LEU A 345 -6.86 -20.93 10.75
C LEU A 345 -7.28 -22.13 9.91
N LEU A 346 -8.58 -22.28 9.70
CA LEU A 346 -9.16 -23.30 8.81
C LEU A 346 -9.62 -22.62 7.51
N ILE A 347 -9.34 -23.24 6.39
CA ILE A 347 -9.64 -22.76 5.04
C ILE A 347 -10.45 -23.83 4.32
N GLY A 348 -11.67 -23.50 3.91
CA GLY A 348 -12.53 -24.34 3.09
C GLY A 348 -12.35 -24.05 1.61
N THR A 349 -12.07 -25.09 0.85
CA THR A 349 -11.75 -25.02 -0.57
C THR A 349 -12.69 -25.92 -1.40
N ASN A 350 -12.54 -25.91 -2.72
CA ASN A 350 -13.22 -26.88 -3.61
C ASN A 350 -12.69 -28.32 -3.50
N GLN A 351 -11.60 -28.55 -2.75
CA GLN A 351 -11.00 -29.88 -2.56
C GLN A 351 -11.19 -30.41 -1.13
N GLY A 352 -11.57 -29.54 -0.16
CA GLY A 352 -11.76 -29.90 1.23
C GLY A 352 -11.34 -28.81 2.19
N VAL A 353 -11.17 -29.16 3.46
CA VAL A 353 -10.74 -28.25 4.51
C VAL A 353 -9.26 -28.44 4.79
N TYR A 354 -8.53 -27.32 4.82
CA TYR A 354 -7.14 -27.25 5.22
C TYR A 354 -7.02 -26.44 6.49
N TYR A 355 -5.98 -26.70 7.27
CA TYR A 355 -5.72 -25.93 8.50
C TYR A 355 -4.24 -25.65 8.70
N THR A 356 -3.95 -24.56 9.40
CA THR A 356 -2.61 -24.19 9.86
C THR A 356 -2.71 -23.55 11.24
N PRO A 357 -1.70 -23.69 12.12
CA PRO A 357 -1.68 -22.92 13.36
C PRO A 357 -1.86 -21.41 13.09
N GLU A 358 -2.64 -20.72 13.88
CA GLU A 358 -2.93 -19.29 13.72
C GLU A 358 -1.63 -18.45 13.72
N GLU A 359 -0.64 -18.83 14.51
CA GLU A 359 0.69 -18.19 14.54
C GLU A 359 1.42 -18.23 13.20
N LYS A 360 1.11 -19.23 12.35
CA LYS A 360 1.66 -19.39 11.00
C LYS A 360 0.78 -18.83 9.91
N ALA A 361 -0.36 -18.30 10.23
CA ALA A 361 -1.28 -17.71 9.26
C ALA A 361 -0.67 -16.50 8.52
N ASN A 362 0.35 -15.89 9.12
CA ASN A 362 1.14 -14.80 8.52
C ASN A 362 2.47 -15.23 7.92
N ASP A 363 2.77 -16.51 7.91
CA ASP A 363 4.01 -17.00 7.29
C ASP A 363 3.97 -16.73 5.78
N PHE A 364 5.13 -16.39 5.20
CA PHE A 364 5.26 -16.20 3.75
C PHE A 364 5.05 -17.52 2.97
N GLU A 365 5.25 -18.66 3.61
CA GLU A 365 5.02 -20.00 3.07
C GLU A 365 3.75 -20.67 3.63
N ILE A 366 2.69 -19.89 3.90
CA ILE A 366 1.46 -20.42 4.51
C ILE A 366 0.94 -21.66 3.79
N PHE A 367 0.97 -21.68 2.46
CA PHE A 367 0.46 -22.80 1.67
C PHE A 367 1.25 -24.09 1.89
N SER A 368 2.56 -24.02 2.17
CA SER A 368 3.37 -25.19 2.49
C SER A 368 3.10 -25.73 3.91
N SER A 369 2.56 -24.88 4.80
CA SER A 369 2.20 -25.24 6.18
C SER A 369 0.79 -25.79 6.31
N LEU A 370 -0.04 -25.67 5.26
CA LEU A 370 -1.41 -26.15 5.26
C LEU A 370 -1.47 -27.68 5.35
N LYS A 371 -2.24 -28.19 6.30
CA LYS A 371 -2.54 -29.60 6.46
C LYS A 371 -3.98 -29.87 6.08
N PHE A 372 -4.19 -30.96 5.36
CA PHE A 372 -5.52 -31.40 4.96
C PHE A 372 -6.24 -32.11 6.10
N ILE A 373 -7.56 -31.89 6.24
CA ILE A 373 -8.39 -32.65 7.17
C ILE A 373 -9.03 -33.81 6.43
N GLU A 374 -8.60 -35.04 6.76
CA GLU A 374 -9.14 -36.24 6.15
C GLU A 374 -10.65 -36.41 6.40
N GLY A 375 -11.37 -36.84 5.37
CA GLY A 375 -12.83 -36.95 5.39
C GLY A 375 -13.58 -35.72 4.92
N THR A 376 -12.86 -34.64 4.55
CA THR A 376 -13.48 -33.42 3.98
C THR A 376 -13.24 -33.27 2.47
N GLN A 377 -12.89 -34.36 1.76
CA GLN A 377 -12.65 -34.33 0.31
C GLN A 377 -13.89 -33.86 -0.43
N GLY A 378 -13.76 -32.77 -1.18
CA GLY A 378 -14.81 -32.18 -2.01
C GLY A 378 -15.08 -30.72 -1.72
N GLN A 379 -16.14 -30.18 -2.31
CA GLN A 379 -16.51 -28.78 -2.21
C GLN A 379 -16.97 -28.40 -0.81
N VAL A 380 -16.32 -27.43 -0.21
CA VAL A 380 -16.70 -26.79 1.07
C VAL A 380 -17.36 -25.45 0.77
N TRP A 381 -18.58 -25.25 1.21
CA TRP A 381 -19.34 -24.01 1.02
C TRP A 381 -19.24 -23.06 2.20
N SER A 382 -19.25 -23.60 3.41
CA SER A 382 -19.20 -22.79 4.62
C SER A 382 -18.47 -23.49 5.76
N LEU A 383 -17.79 -22.72 6.57
CA LEU A 383 -17.27 -23.09 7.88
C LEU A 383 -17.89 -22.16 8.91
N GLN A 384 -18.73 -22.69 9.79
CA GLN A 384 -19.50 -21.90 10.74
C GLN A 384 -19.25 -22.37 12.17
N LEU A 385 -18.70 -21.49 12.98
CA LEU A 385 -18.51 -21.73 14.41
C LEU A 385 -19.74 -21.27 15.17
N ILE A 386 -20.52 -22.23 15.69
CA ILE A 386 -21.75 -21.95 16.41
C ILE A 386 -21.73 -22.66 17.76
N ASN A 387 -21.83 -21.92 18.84
CA ASN A 387 -21.80 -22.43 20.21
C ASN A 387 -20.59 -23.33 20.54
N GLY A 388 -19.41 -23.04 19.93
CA GLY A 388 -18.19 -23.80 20.12
C GLY A 388 -18.04 -25.04 19.22
N HIS A 389 -19.08 -25.39 18.45
CA HIS A 389 -19.05 -26.47 17.46
C HIS A 389 -18.72 -25.91 16.06
N LEU A 390 -17.81 -26.55 15.35
CA LEU A 390 -17.46 -26.18 14.00
C LEU A 390 -18.21 -27.01 12.98
N TYR A 391 -19.13 -26.39 12.29
CA TYR A 391 -19.91 -26.99 11.21
C TYR A 391 -19.30 -26.67 9.85
N CYS A 392 -19.27 -27.67 9.00
CA CYS A 392 -18.81 -27.56 7.61
C CYS A 392 -19.96 -27.90 6.66
N GLY A 393 -20.44 -26.90 5.94
CA GLY A 393 -21.37 -27.07 4.83
C GLY A 393 -20.60 -27.62 3.62
N HIS A 394 -20.90 -28.85 3.24
CA HIS A 394 -20.13 -29.63 2.29
C HIS A 394 -21.02 -30.19 1.16
N ASN A 395 -20.47 -30.46 -0.03
CA ASN A 395 -21.23 -31.05 -1.13
C ASN A 395 -21.81 -32.44 -0.81
N ASN A 396 -21.26 -33.14 0.15
CA ASN A 396 -21.73 -34.46 0.61
C ASN A 396 -22.60 -34.40 1.89
N GLY A 397 -23.01 -33.20 2.32
CA GLY A 397 -23.87 -33.05 3.49
C GLY A 397 -23.33 -32.05 4.51
N LEU A 398 -23.80 -32.16 5.74
CA LEU A 398 -23.34 -31.35 6.87
C LEU A 398 -22.36 -32.18 7.71
N LEU A 399 -21.17 -31.64 7.86
CA LEU A 399 -20.11 -32.23 8.65
C LEU A 399 -19.86 -31.39 9.92
N GLU A 400 -19.51 -32.03 11.02
CA GLU A 400 -18.95 -31.38 12.19
C GLU A 400 -17.47 -31.76 12.31
N ILE A 401 -16.62 -30.78 12.43
CA ILE A 401 -15.18 -30.96 12.66
C ILE A 401 -14.96 -30.94 14.17
N CYS A 402 -14.49 -32.04 14.72
CA CYS A 402 -14.20 -32.19 16.14
C CYS A 402 -12.83 -31.58 16.51
N PRO A 403 -12.56 -31.27 17.80
CA PRO A 403 -11.28 -30.66 18.23
C PRO A 403 -10.02 -31.49 17.91
N ASP A 404 -10.16 -32.76 17.67
CA ASP A 404 -9.09 -33.68 17.22
C ASP A 404 -9.00 -33.79 15.70
N PHE A 405 -9.72 -32.93 14.96
CA PHE A 405 -9.90 -32.94 13.52
C PHE A 405 -10.60 -34.18 12.94
N SER A 406 -11.19 -35.04 13.78
CA SER A 406 -12.08 -36.09 13.29
C SER A 406 -13.39 -35.51 12.74
N ILE A 407 -13.99 -36.19 11.79
CA ILE A 407 -15.19 -35.74 11.11
C ILE A 407 -16.40 -36.53 11.57
N ARG A 408 -17.46 -35.83 11.93
CA ARG A 408 -18.76 -36.40 12.23
C ARG A 408 -19.80 -35.93 11.23
N GLN A 409 -20.35 -36.85 10.43
CA GLN A 409 -21.44 -36.50 9.52
C GLN A 409 -22.74 -36.34 10.32
N LEU A 410 -23.46 -35.23 10.09
CA LEU A 410 -24.68 -34.92 10.79
C LEU A 410 -25.90 -35.20 9.90
N TYR A 411 -26.99 -35.71 10.54
CA TYR A 411 -28.34 -35.84 9.99
C TYR A 411 -28.46 -36.70 8.72
N ARG A 412 -27.45 -37.46 8.31
CA ARG A 412 -27.46 -38.37 7.14
C ARG A 412 -28.10 -37.71 5.89
N LEU A 413 -27.62 -36.53 5.54
CA LEU A 413 -28.10 -35.80 4.38
C LEU A 413 -27.46 -36.39 3.11
N ASN A 414 -28.26 -36.63 2.06
CA ASN A 414 -27.79 -37.10 0.75
C ASN A 414 -27.72 -35.94 -0.27
N THR A 415 -27.54 -34.72 0.20
CA THR A 415 -27.49 -33.49 -0.61
C THR A 415 -26.49 -32.54 -0.01
N GLY A 416 -25.85 -31.70 -0.85
CA GLY A 416 -24.94 -30.69 -0.34
C GLY A 416 -25.63 -29.63 0.49
N VAL A 417 -24.85 -29.02 1.41
CA VAL A 417 -25.29 -27.99 2.34
C VAL A 417 -24.54 -26.70 2.07
N PHE A 418 -25.25 -25.60 1.83
CA PHE A 418 -24.67 -24.27 1.67
C PHE A 418 -24.31 -23.66 3.01
N ARG A 419 -25.28 -23.58 3.92
CA ARG A 419 -25.05 -23.05 5.28
C ARG A 419 -26.12 -23.52 6.27
N ILE A 420 -25.87 -23.21 7.54
CA ILE A 420 -26.85 -23.42 8.62
C ILE A 420 -27.11 -22.08 9.33
N VAL A 421 -28.31 -21.96 9.89
CA VAL A 421 -28.73 -20.82 10.72
C VAL A 421 -29.33 -21.36 12.01
N GLU A 422 -28.81 -20.95 13.16
CA GLU A 422 -29.39 -21.28 14.46
C GLU A 422 -30.19 -20.11 15.03
N ALA A 423 -31.32 -20.39 15.57
CA ALA A 423 -32.16 -19.41 16.23
C ALA A 423 -33.03 -20.03 17.36
N THR A 424 -33.63 -19.17 18.15
CA THR A 424 -34.67 -19.52 19.08
C THR A 424 -36.00 -18.92 18.61
N ILE A 425 -36.93 -19.75 18.18
CA ILE A 425 -38.26 -19.34 17.76
C ILE A 425 -39.28 -19.93 18.69
N ASN A 426 -40.17 -19.12 19.26
CA ASN A 426 -41.17 -19.50 20.25
C ASN A 426 -40.58 -20.28 21.44
N GLY A 427 -39.40 -19.87 21.93
CA GLY A 427 -38.69 -20.51 23.04
C GLY A 427 -37.99 -21.83 22.70
N LYS A 428 -38.10 -22.35 21.50
CA LYS A 428 -37.46 -23.59 21.06
C LYS A 428 -36.22 -23.29 20.22
N LYS A 429 -35.11 -23.97 20.52
CA LYS A 429 -33.85 -23.86 19.74
C LYS A 429 -33.96 -24.66 18.44
N ILE A 430 -33.79 -24.00 17.32
CA ILE A 430 -33.83 -24.62 15.99
C ILE A 430 -32.54 -24.40 15.25
N GLN A 431 -32.26 -25.32 14.29
CA GLN A 431 -31.23 -25.18 13.31
C GLN A 431 -31.86 -25.34 11.91
N ILE A 432 -31.74 -24.31 11.10
CA ILE A 432 -32.16 -24.31 9.69
C ILE A 432 -30.97 -24.78 8.87
N ILE A 433 -31.15 -25.82 8.05
CA ILE A 433 -30.14 -26.35 7.15
C ILE A 433 -30.56 -26.04 5.72
N VAL A 434 -29.80 -25.20 5.04
CA VAL A 434 -29.98 -24.83 3.64
C VAL A 434 -29.21 -25.80 2.77
N THR A 435 -29.92 -26.60 1.98
CA THR A 435 -29.33 -27.62 1.10
C THR A 435 -29.54 -27.26 -0.37
N TYR A 436 -28.91 -28.00 -1.29
CA TYR A 436 -29.04 -27.76 -2.74
C TYR A 436 -30.47 -27.78 -3.27
N ASN A 437 -31.36 -28.60 -2.69
CA ASN A 437 -32.67 -28.88 -3.22
C ASN A 437 -33.80 -28.84 -2.20
N GLU A 438 -33.52 -28.66 -0.94
CA GLU A 438 -34.54 -28.65 0.12
C GLU A 438 -34.10 -27.85 1.33
N LEU A 439 -35.05 -27.35 2.10
CA LEU A 439 -34.84 -26.72 3.39
C LEU A 439 -35.18 -27.70 4.50
N ARG A 440 -34.33 -27.86 5.50
CA ARG A 440 -34.57 -28.70 6.67
C ARG A 440 -34.52 -27.87 7.95
N ILE A 441 -35.44 -28.20 8.86
CA ILE A 441 -35.46 -27.59 10.18
C ILE A 441 -35.25 -28.68 11.23
N VAL A 442 -34.24 -28.48 12.05
CA VAL A 442 -33.90 -29.37 13.15
C VAL A 442 -34.30 -28.73 14.45
N ASN A 443 -35.10 -29.43 15.24
CA ASN A 443 -35.34 -29.07 16.64
C ASN A 443 -34.15 -29.56 17.45
N LYS A 444 -33.39 -28.68 18.04
CA LYS A 444 -32.12 -29.00 18.75
C LYS A 444 -32.38 -29.72 20.09
N GLU A 445 -33.58 -29.59 20.63
CA GLU A 445 -33.96 -30.22 21.92
C GLU A 445 -34.37 -31.70 21.72
N THR A 446 -35.08 -31.97 20.63
CA THR A 446 -35.59 -33.31 20.35
C THR A 446 -34.74 -34.09 19.32
N GLY A 447 -33.87 -33.38 18.57
CA GLY A 447 -33.12 -33.93 17.45
C GLY A 447 -33.97 -34.27 16.20
N LYS A 448 -35.28 -33.91 16.21
CA LYS A 448 -36.18 -34.17 15.09
C LYS A 448 -35.82 -33.30 13.87
N VAL A 449 -35.65 -33.90 12.70
CA VAL A 449 -35.36 -33.22 11.43
C VAL A 449 -36.63 -33.22 10.58
N ASN A 450 -37.13 -32.05 10.24
CA ASN A 450 -38.28 -31.86 9.38
C ASN A 450 -37.87 -31.25 8.03
N VAL A 451 -38.41 -31.76 6.94
CA VAL A 451 -38.18 -31.24 5.56
C VAL A 451 -39.31 -30.30 5.18
N MET A 452 -39.00 -29.07 4.82
CA MET A 452 -39.98 -28.05 4.42
C MET A 452 -40.34 -28.23 2.95
N ARG A 453 -41.37 -28.99 2.65
CA ARG A 453 -41.78 -29.32 1.27
C ARG A 453 -42.73 -28.31 0.63
N GLN A 454 -43.13 -27.29 1.36
CA GLN A 454 -44.06 -26.26 0.89
C GLN A 454 -43.43 -25.29 -0.11
N ILE A 455 -42.13 -25.12 -0.06
CA ILE A 455 -41.35 -24.34 -1.01
C ILE A 455 -40.48 -25.32 -1.81
N THR A 456 -40.69 -25.32 -3.12
CA THR A 456 -39.98 -26.22 -4.05
C THR A 456 -38.84 -25.54 -4.81
N ASP A 457 -38.75 -24.21 -4.72
CA ASP A 457 -37.66 -23.46 -5.29
C ASP A 457 -36.34 -23.75 -4.53
N PRO A 458 -35.22 -23.93 -5.21
CA PRO A 458 -33.93 -24.12 -4.57
C PRO A 458 -33.57 -22.89 -3.73
N ILE A 459 -33.24 -23.10 -2.48
CA ILE A 459 -32.88 -22.05 -1.52
C ILE A 459 -31.36 -21.92 -1.46
N TYR A 460 -30.87 -20.70 -1.55
CA TYR A 460 -29.44 -20.38 -1.45
C TYR A 460 -29.04 -19.93 -0.05
N ASP A 461 -29.86 -19.09 0.58
CA ASP A 461 -29.58 -18.52 1.90
C ASP A 461 -30.85 -18.39 2.76
N ALA A 462 -30.67 -18.27 4.08
CA ALA A 462 -31.73 -18.05 5.02
C ALA A 462 -31.32 -17.09 6.13
N GLU A 463 -32.21 -16.17 6.52
CA GLU A 463 -32.00 -15.25 7.64
C GLU A 463 -33.28 -15.15 8.49
N ILE A 464 -33.11 -14.81 9.76
CA ILE A 464 -34.22 -14.66 10.68
C ILE A 464 -34.27 -13.22 11.15
N ASP A 465 -35.44 -12.60 11.00
CA ASP A 465 -35.68 -11.25 11.48
C ASP A 465 -36.00 -11.20 12.99
N HIS A 466 -36.09 -10.01 13.54
CA HIS A 466 -36.38 -9.78 14.95
C HIS A 466 -37.82 -10.20 15.38
N LEU A 467 -38.71 -10.40 14.40
CA LEU A 467 -40.08 -10.89 14.67
C LEU A 467 -40.15 -12.42 14.64
N GLY A 468 -39.05 -13.11 14.28
CA GLY A 468 -38.99 -14.55 14.14
C GLY A 468 -39.56 -15.07 12.82
N ASN A 469 -39.69 -14.22 11.79
CA ASN A 469 -39.91 -14.68 10.43
C ASN A 469 -38.61 -15.19 9.84
N ILE A 470 -38.71 -16.26 9.08
CA ILE A 470 -37.61 -16.84 8.32
C ILE A 470 -37.68 -16.29 6.89
N TRP A 471 -36.65 -15.61 6.49
CA TRP A 471 -36.50 -15.11 5.12
C TRP A 471 -35.61 -16.07 4.35
N LEU A 472 -36.05 -16.49 3.15
CA LEU A 472 -35.38 -17.47 2.32
C LEU A 472 -35.02 -16.82 0.98
N GLU A 473 -33.75 -16.82 0.64
CA GLU A 473 -33.23 -16.42 -0.68
C GLU A 473 -33.29 -17.60 -1.63
N THR A 474 -33.88 -17.42 -2.80
CA THR A 474 -33.88 -18.46 -3.83
C THR A 474 -32.70 -18.29 -4.78
N VAL A 475 -32.27 -19.37 -5.40
CA VAL A 475 -31.12 -19.37 -6.34
C VAL A 475 -31.35 -18.46 -7.57
N SER A 476 -32.58 -18.36 -8.07
CA SER A 476 -32.86 -17.73 -9.37
C SER A 476 -34.09 -16.83 -9.41
N LYS A 477 -34.76 -16.62 -8.29
CA LYS A 477 -36.00 -15.86 -8.19
C LYS A 477 -35.93 -14.83 -7.06
N GLY A 478 -37.06 -14.42 -6.50
CA GLY A 478 -37.16 -13.56 -5.34
C GLY A 478 -36.88 -14.28 -4.05
N ILE A 479 -37.57 -13.84 -3.01
CA ILE A 479 -37.41 -14.33 -1.62
C ILE A 479 -38.75 -14.78 -1.05
N TYR A 480 -38.69 -15.64 -0.06
CA TYR A 480 -39.86 -16.01 0.72
C TYR A 480 -39.74 -15.52 2.15
N LYS A 481 -40.85 -14.95 2.70
CA LYS A 481 -41.03 -14.71 4.12
C LYS A 481 -41.88 -15.85 4.68
N CYS A 482 -41.38 -16.56 5.67
CA CYS A 482 -41.99 -17.76 6.20
C CYS A 482 -42.13 -17.68 7.73
N ARG A 483 -43.13 -18.32 8.27
CA ARG A 483 -43.29 -18.55 9.72
C ARG A 483 -43.64 -19.98 10.01
N LEU A 484 -42.91 -20.56 10.96
CA LEU A 484 -43.15 -21.94 11.37
C LEU A 484 -44.46 -22.11 12.18
N ASN A 485 -45.05 -23.27 12.03
CA ASN A 485 -46.08 -23.71 12.94
C ASN A 485 -45.49 -24.10 14.34
N GLU A 486 -46.33 -24.40 15.31
CA GLU A 486 -45.92 -24.76 16.69
C GLU A 486 -45.09 -26.05 16.72
N ASP A 487 -45.39 -27.01 15.85
CA ASP A 487 -44.72 -28.30 15.77
C ASP A 487 -43.42 -28.28 14.97
N MET A 488 -43.13 -27.14 14.31
CA MET A 488 -41.93 -26.92 13.47
C MET A 488 -41.74 -27.88 12.32
N ASP A 489 -42.80 -28.49 11.85
CA ASP A 489 -42.80 -29.47 10.74
C ASP A 489 -43.36 -28.93 9.42
N ALA A 490 -43.94 -27.71 9.47
CA ALA A 490 -44.43 -26.99 8.29
C ALA A 490 -44.39 -25.47 8.50
N PHE A 491 -44.44 -24.72 7.44
CA PHE A 491 -44.74 -23.31 7.53
C PHE A 491 -46.23 -23.09 7.76
N ARG A 492 -46.55 -22.29 8.78
CA ARG A 492 -47.94 -21.86 9.06
C ARG A 492 -48.42 -20.95 7.93
N TYR A 493 -47.52 -20.09 7.43
CA TYR A 493 -47.74 -19.28 6.24
C TYR A 493 -46.39 -18.95 5.62
N TYR A 494 -46.40 -18.68 4.33
CA TYR A 494 -45.28 -18.16 3.56
C TYR A 494 -45.76 -17.20 2.48
N THR A 495 -45.03 -16.12 2.22
CA THR A 495 -45.32 -15.09 1.25
C THR A 495 -44.10 -14.93 0.34
N TYR A 496 -44.36 -14.90 -0.96
CA TYR A 496 -43.32 -14.65 -1.97
C TYR A 496 -43.21 -13.17 -2.27
N TYR A 497 -41.97 -12.67 -2.36
CA TYR A 497 -41.63 -11.32 -2.80
C TYR A 497 -40.64 -11.45 -3.98
N GLY A 498 -41.02 -10.95 -5.15
CA GLY A 498 -40.22 -11.02 -6.35
C GLY A 498 -40.93 -10.43 -7.55
N HIS A 499 -40.40 -10.66 -8.72
CA HIS A 499 -40.98 -10.15 -9.97
C HIS A 499 -42.19 -10.98 -10.38
N GLU A 500 -43.37 -10.43 -10.15
CA GLU A 500 -44.66 -10.93 -10.65
C GLU A 500 -45.40 -9.82 -11.39
N LYS A 501 -46.55 -10.20 -12.08
CA LYS A 501 -47.28 -9.31 -13.03
C LYS A 501 -47.59 -7.88 -12.53
N ASP A 502 -47.66 -7.66 -11.24
CA ASP A 502 -48.02 -6.36 -10.63
C ASP A 502 -46.95 -5.86 -9.62
N CYS A 503 -45.77 -6.49 -9.58
CA CYS A 503 -44.73 -6.16 -8.64
C CYS A 503 -43.51 -5.54 -9.36
N THR A 504 -43.05 -4.39 -8.84
CA THR A 504 -41.89 -3.66 -9.36
C THR A 504 -40.55 -4.17 -8.80
N LEU A 505 -40.57 -5.22 -8.00
CA LEU A 505 -39.37 -5.78 -7.39
C LEU A 505 -38.48 -6.47 -8.43
N PRO A 506 -37.15 -6.44 -8.24
CA PRO A 506 -36.22 -7.16 -9.11
C PRO A 506 -36.46 -8.67 -9.13
N ILE A 507 -36.07 -9.32 -10.24
CA ILE A 507 -36.17 -10.78 -10.37
C ILE A 507 -35.33 -11.50 -9.32
N HIS A 508 -34.17 -10.98 -9.00
CA HIS A 508 -33.24 -11.58 -8.04
C HIS A 508 -33.06 -10.65 -6.84
N LEU A 509 -33.28 -11.19 -5.65
CA LEU A 509 -33.13 -10.49 -4.38
C LEU A 509 -32.23 -11.32 -3.49
N GLN A 510 -31.18 -10.69 -2.93
CA GLN A 510 -30.31 -11.27 -1.91
C GLN A 510 -30.73 -10.78 -0.52
N ILE A 511 -30.51 -11.61 0.48
CA ILE A 511 -30.77 -11.27 1.88
C ILE A 511 -29.47 -11.07 2.67
N PHE A 512 -29.46 -10.09 3.54
CA PHE A 512 -28.38 -9.93 4.53
C PHE A 512 -28.94 -9.27 5.78
N LYS A 513 -28.23 -9.43 6.91
CA LYS A 513 -28.66 -8.88 8.19
C LYS A 513 -27.70 -7.79 8.65
N THR A 514 -28.24 -6.62 8.95
CA THR A 514 -27.48 -5.51 9.53
C THR A 514 -28.40 -4.69 10.42
N SER A 515 -27.85 -4.03 11.46
CA SER A 515 -28.62 -3.25 12.45
C SER A 515 -29.81 -4.03 13.06
N GLY A 516 -29.61 -5.35 13.26
CA GLY A 516 -30.64 -6.23 13.78
C GLY A 516 -31.81 -6.54 12.83
N ARG A 517 -31.84 -5.97 11.63
CA ARG A 517 -32.87 -6.13 10.60
C ARG A 517 -32.36 -6.87 9.36
N VAL A 518 -33.25 -7.55 8.70
CA VAL A 518 -33.01 -8.16 7.39
C VAL A 518 -33.23 -7.11 6.32
N ILE A 519 -32.23 -6.91 5.46
CA ILE A 519 -32.21 -5.99 4.33
C ILE A 519 -32.08 -6.82 3.04
N PHE A 520 -32.58 -6.27 1.96
CA PHE A 520 -32.64 -6.94 0.67
C PHE A 520 -31.90 -6.14 -0.38
N LEU A 521 -31.05 -6.82 -1.15
CA LEU A 521 -30.34 -6.25 -2.28
C LEU A 521 -30.89 -6.83 -3.58
N GLY A 522 -31.48 -5.97 -4.40
CA GLY A 522 -31.98 -6.35 -5.72
C GLY A 522 -30.97 -6.06 -6.83
N SER A 523 -31.22 -6.64 -7.99
CA SER A 523 -30.46 -6.36 -9.20
C SER A 523 -30.47 -4.84 -9.51
N GLY A 524 -29.36 -4.29 -10.00
CA GLY A 524 -29.20 -2.84 -10.20
C GLY A 524 -28.81 -2.07 -8.95
N ASN A 525 -28.36 -2.74 -7.89
CA ASN A 525 -27.90 -2.16 -6.61
C ASN A 525 -29.00 -1.43 -5.83
N HIS A 526 -30.25 -1.84 -5.96
CA HIS A 526 -31.34 -1.29 -5.20
C HIS A 526 -31.51 -2.03 -3.88
N PHE A 527 -31.40 -1.31 -2.77
CA PHE A 527 -31.61 -1.83 -1.43
C PHE A 527 -33.06 -1.61 -1.01
N TYR A 528 -33.63 -2.62 -0.35
CA TYR A 528 -34.98 -2.59 0.19
C TYR A 528 -34.97 -2.98 1.67
N SER A 529 -35.87 -2.43 2.44
CA SER A 529 -36.19 -2.78 3.82
C SER A 529 -37.63 -3.28 3.91
N TYR A 530 -37.87 -4.22 4.80
CA TYR A 530 -39.23 -4.70 5.05
C TYR A 530 -40.00 -3.71 5.93
N ASP A 531 -41.16 -3.29 5.45
CA ASP A 531 -42.12 -2.50 6.23
C ASP A 531 -43.20 -3.43 6.80
N GLU A 532 -43.19 -3.54 8.13
CA GLU A 532 -44.11 -4.42 8.89
C GLU A 532 -45.56 -4.00 8.81
N ASN A 533 -45.84 -2.69 8.62
CA ASN A 533 -47.21 -2.18 8.61
C ASN A 533 -47.92 -2.48 7.27
N SER A 534 -47.20 -2.37 6.18
CA SER A 534 -47.75 -2.60 4.85
C SER A 534 -47.50 -4.02 4.33
N ASP A 535 -46.71 -4.84 5.03
CA ASP A 535 -46.23 -6.16 4.61
C ASP A 535 -45.58 -6.12 3.21
N THR A 536 -44.76 -5.10 2.93
CA THR A 536 -44.12 -4.88 1.63
C THR A 536 -42.64 -4.56 1.78
N LEU A 537 -41.88 -4.72 0.69
CA LEU A 537 -40.51 -4.25 0.60
C LEU A 537 -40.49 -2.83 0.07
N GLN A 538 -39.92 -1.92 0.84
CA GLN A 538 -39.81 -0.51 0.53
C GLN A 538 -38.34 -0.16 0.21
N PRO A 539 -38.05 0.73 -0.77
CA PRO A 539 -36.69 1.17 -1.07
C PRO A 539 -36.00 1.77 0.16
N ASN A 540 -34.80 1.30 0.46
CA ASN A 540 -33.97 1.87 1.54
C ASN A 540 -33.19 3.08 0.99
N GLN A 541 -33.68 4.28 1.25
CA GLN A 541 -33.12 5.53 0.69
C GLN A 541 -31.67 5.76 1.13
N LEU A 542 -31.34 5.48 2.38
CA LEU A 542 -30.00 5.70 2.93
C LEU A 542 -28.94 4.84 2.22
N LEU A 543 -29.20 3.55 2.11
CA LEU A 543 -28.29 2.64 1.40
C LEU A 543 -28.24 2.92 -0.09
N ASN A 544 -29.39 3.22 -0.71
CA ASN A 544 -29.43 3.56 -2.14
C ASN A 544 -28.64 4.84 -2.45
N GLN A 545 -28.69 5.85 -1.57
CA GLN A 545 -27.86 7.04 -1.69
C GLN A 545 -26.38 6.75 -1.43
N CYS A 546 -26.07 5.93 -0.43
CA CYS A 546 -24.70 5.55 -0.08
C CYS A 546 -23.99 4.84 -1.24
N PHE A 547 -24.68 3.97 -1.96
CA PHE A 547 -24.15 3.16 -3.05
C PHE A 547 -24.48 3.65 -4.46
N GLN A 548 -24.97 4.88 -4.62
CA GLN A 548 -25.43 5.42 -5.92
C GLN A 548 -24.37 5.40 -7.03
N ASN A 549 -23.07 5.49 -6.67
CA ASN A 549 -21.95 5.51 -7.62
C ASN A 549 -21.25 4.15 -7.75
N ILE A 550 -21.67 3.14 -6.99
CA ILE A 550 -21.08 1.80 -7.03
C ILE A 550 -22.02 0.89 -7.82
N ASN A 551 -21.48 0.22 -8.81
CA ASN A 551 -22.25 -0.65 -9.66
C ASN A 551 -21.95 -2.13 -9.39
N ASN A 552 -22.90 -3.00 -9.68
CA ASN A 552 -22.73 -4.44 -9.74
C ASN A 552 -22.29 -5.06 -8.40
N ILE A 553 -22.96 -4.69 -7.29
CA ILE A 553 -22.77 -5.37 -6.02
C ILE A 553 -23.24 -6.81 -6.16
N LYS A 554 -22.37 -7.76 -5.84
CA LYS A 554 -22.60 -9.20 -5.96
C LYS A 554 -23.08 -9.82 -4.64
N ARG A 555 -22.51 -9.38 -3.52
CA ARG A 555 -22.81 -9.93 -2.21
C ARG A 555 -22.58 -8.89 -1.10
N ILE A 556 -23.38 -9.01 -0.02
CA ILE A 556 -23.15 -8.32 1.24
C ILE A 556 -22.81 -9.35 2.31
N VAL A 557 -21.78 -9.07 3.10
CA VAL A 557 -21.36 -9.92 4.22
C VAL A 557 -21.27 -9.07 5.49
N SER A 558 -22.06 -9.41 6.51
CA SER A 558 -22.07 -8.69 7.77
C SER A 558 -20.84 -9.01 8.61
N ILE A 559 -20.17 -7.97 9.12
CA ILE A 559 -19.03 -8.07 10.05
C ILE A 559 -19.58 -8.17 11.48
N ASN A 560 -20.44 -7.22 11.82
CA ASN A 560 -21.12 -7.12 13.12
C ASN A 560 -22.52 -6.53 12.94
N SER A 561 -23.12 -6.04 14.00
CA SER A 561 -24.47 -5.46 13.94
C SER A 561 -24.60 -4.25 13.01
N GLU A 562 -23.54 -3.48 12.81
CA GLU A 562 -23.59 -2.17 12.13
C GLU A 562 -22.66 -2.07 10.92
N GLU A 563 -21.63 -2.90 10.85
CA GLU A 563 -20.65 -2.89 9.76
C GLU A 563 -20.79 -4.12 8.88
N SER A 564 -20.63 -3.90 7.58
CA SER A 564 -20.71 -4.96 6.57
C SER A 564 -19.74 -4.69 5.42
N TRP A 565 -19.40 -5.76 4.70
CA TRP A 565 -18.69 -5.71 3.43
C TRP A 565 -19.69 -5.78 2.26
N ALA A 566 -19.56 -4.89 1.29
CA ALA A 566 -20.17 -5.01 -0.02
C ALA A 566 -19.12 -5.46 -1.03
N ILE A 567 -19.41 -6.51 -1.77
CA ILE A 567 -18.49 -7.13 -2.74
C ILE A 567 -19.03 -6.85 -4.14
N THR A 568 -18.23 -6.25 -5.00
CA THR A 568 -18.49 -6.11 -6.44
C THR A 568 -17.67 -7.16 -7.22
N GLY A 569 -17.67 -7.10 -8.56
CA GLY A 569 -16.85 -8.01 -9.37
C GLY A 569 -15.34 -7.81 -9.19
N SER A 570 -14.89 -6.62 -8.76
CA SER A 570 -13.45 -6.29 -8.70
C SER A 570 -13.00 -5.63 -7.39
N SER A 571 -13.94 -5.16 -6.58
CA SER A 571 -13.66 -4.34 -5.40
C SER A 571 -14.51 -4.74 -4.20
N ILE A 572 -14.04 -4.43 -3.01
CA ILE A 572 -14.77 -4.61 -1.77
C ILE A 572 -14.88 -3.27 -1.04
N TYR A 573 -16.02 -3.05 -0.39
CA TYR A 573 -16.34 -1.80 0.30
C TYR A 573 -16.80 -2.13 1.71
N ARG A 574 -16.12 -1.61 2.72
CA ARG A 574 -16.58 -1.68 4.11
C ARG A 574 -17.47 -0.51 4.39
N PHE A 575 -18.71 -0.76 4.82
CA PHE A 575 -19.68 0.28 5.11
C PHE A 575 -20.30 0.10 6.48
N PHE A 576 -20.72 1.23 7.01
CA PHE A 576 -21.49 1.33 8.27
C PHE A 576 -22.95 1.65 7.96
N TYR A 577 -23.85 0.97 8.66
CA TYR A 577 -25.29 1.24 8.63
C TYR A 577 -25.94 0.90 9.98
N ASP A 578 -26.56 1.89 10.64
CA ASP A 578 -27.25 1.75 11.93
C ASP A 578 -28.77 1.95 11.82
N GLY A 579 -29.30 2.11 10.62
CA GLY A 579 -30.70 2.44 10.34
C GLY A 579 -30.97 3.94 10.20
N TYR A 580 -30.04 4.80 10.61
CA TYR A 580 -30.16 6.27 10.52
C TYR A 580 -29.09 6.87 9.61
N ILE A 581 -27.93 6.26 9.53
CA ILE A 581 -26.79 6.72 8.73
C ILE A 581 -26.25 5.55 7.92
N ALA A 582 -25.93 5.81 6.66
CA ALA A 582 -25.18 4.87 5.81
C ALA A 582 -23.95 5.59 5.26
N ARG A 583 -22.76 4.97 5.39
CA ARG A 583 -21.50 5.52 4.88
C ARG A 583 -20.51 4.41 4.53
N ILE A 584 -19.74 4.61 3.48
CA ILE A 584 -18.60 3.76 3.15
C ILE A 584 -17.40 4.24 3.95
N ASN A 585 -16.76 3.32 4.67
CA ASN A 585 -15.59 3.61 5.50
C ASN A 585 -14.28 3.33 4.77
N GLU A 586 -14.24 2.26 3.96
CA GLU A 586 -13.02 1.76 3.29
C GLU A 586 -13.39 1.13 1.94
N SER A 587 -12.46 1.16 1.00
CA SER A 587 -12.59 0.45 -0.26
C SER A 587 -11.25 -0.13 -0.68
N TYR A 588 -11.31 -1.30 -1.31
CA TYR A 588 -10.12 -1.99 -1.80
C TYR A 588 -10.42 -2.67 -3.13
N LYS A 589 -9.51 -2.54 -4.08
CA LYS A 589 -9.51 -3.34 -5.29
C LYS A 589 -8.93 -4.71 -4.97
N VAL A 590 -9.66 -5.77 -5.24
CA VAL A 590 -9.27 -7.16 -4.96
C VAL A 590 -8.99 -7.96 -6.22
N GLU A 591 -9.59 -7.58 -7.35
CA GLU A 591 -9.31 -8.20 -8.63
C GLU A 591 -7.95 -7.73 -9.18
N THR A 592 -7.17 -8.68 -9.64
CA THR A 592 -5.84 -8.47 -10.17
C THR A 592 -5.63 -9.37 -11.38
N ASP A 593 -4.55 -9.18 -12.13
CA ASP A 593 -4.23 -10.04 -13.30
C ASP A 593 -4.13 -11.55 -12.97
N ASN A 594 -4.01 -11.90 -11.68
CA ASN A 594 -3.72 -13.28 -11.24
C ASN A 594 -4.56 -13.77 -10.06
N LEU A 595 -5.45 -12.94 -9.52
CA LEU A 595 -6.36 -13.28 -8.44
C LEU A 595 -7.71 -12.65 -8.74
N SER A 596 -8.76 -13.43 -8.70
CA SER A 596 -10.12 -12.95 -8.90
C SER A 596 -11.08 -13.52 -7.85
N LEU A 597 -12.17 -12.80 -7.64
CA LEU A 597 -13.29 -13.30 -6.85
C LEU A 597 -13.93 -14.49 -7.58
N ILE A 598 -14.43 -15.45 -6.82
CA ILE A 598 -15.08 -16.64 -7.40
C ILE A 598 -16.47 -16.23 -7.88
N THR A 599 -16.65 -16.16 -9.19
CA THR A 599 -17.91 -15.74 -9.81
C THR A 599 -19.12 -16.54 -9.30
N ALA A 600 -20.17 -15.85 -8.89
CA ALA A 600 -21.38 -16.36 -8.26
C ALA A 600 -21.20 -16.93 -6.83
N PHE A 601 -20.00 -16.94 -6.29
CA PHE A 601 -19.69 -17.38 -4.92
C PHE A 601 -18.72 -16.41 -4.23
N GLU A 602 -18.84 -15.13 -4.55
CA GLU A 602 -18.08 -14.07 -3.92
C GLU A 602 -18.30 -14.09 -2.42
N ASN A 603 -17.23 -14.18 -1.64
CA ASN A 603 -17.34 -14.30 -0.19
C ASN A 603 -16.18 -13.63 0.54
N ILE A 604 -16.49 -13.13 1.75
CA ILE A 604 -15.52 -12.67 2.75
C ILE A 604 -15.84 -13.40 4.04
N SER A 605 -14.90 -14.17 4.54
CA SER A 605 -15.03 -14.84 5.83
C SER A 605 -14.60 -13.92 6.96
N ILE A 606 -15.48 -13.66 7.90
CA ILE A 606 -15.19 -12.85 9.08
C ILE A 606 -14.49 -13.75 10.09
N LEU A 607 -13.21 -13.51 10.33
CA LEU A 607 -12.43 -14.28 11.28
C LEU A 607 -12.60 -13.77 12.71
N ASN A 608 -12.66 -12.45 12.88
CA ASN A 608 -13.03 -11.76 14.12
C ASN A 608 -13.41 -10.30 13.78
N ASP A 609 -13.70 -9.47 14.78
CA ASP A 609 -14.15 -8.07 14.60
C ASP A 609 -13.16 -7.19 13.83
N SER A 610 -11.88 -7.56 13.83
CA SER A 610 -10.82 -6.79 13.19
C SER A 610 -10.17 -7.46 11.98
N LEU A 611 -10.45 -8.74 11.74
CA LEU A 611 -9.80 -9.54 10.73
C LEU A 611 -10.82 -10.22 9.83
N SER A 612 -10.69 -10.01 8.53
CA SER A 612 -11.53 -10.61 7.50
C SER A 612 -10.66 -11.28 6.44
N LEU A 613 -11.13 -12.39 5.88
CA LEU A 613 -10.45 -13.10 4.80
C LEU A 613 -11.31 -13.02 3.53
N VAL A 614 -10.80 -12.39 2.48
CA VAL A 614 -11.43 -12.34 1.16
C VAL A 614 -11.09 -13.61 0.40
N CYS A 615 -12.12 -14.32 -0.02
CA CYS A 615 -12.00 -15.61 -0.71
C CYS A 615 -11.75 -15.41 -2.20
N LEU A 616 -10.70 -16.05 -2.76
CA LEU A 616 -10.29 -15.90 -4.17
C LEU A 616 -10.09 -17.25 -4.84
N ASP A 617 -9.99 -17.23 -6.16
CA ASP A 617 -9.84 -18.41 -7.02
C ASP A 617 -8.48 -19.12 -6.87
N ALA A 618 -7.42 -18.41 -6.49
CA ALA A 618 -6.06 -18.95 -6.36
C ALA A 618 -5.37 -18.53 -5.06
N GLY A 619 -6.15 -18.28 -4.01
CA GLY A 619 -5.62 -17.83 -2.72
C GLY A 619 -6.62 -16.99 -1.95
N PHE A 620 -6.12 -16.05 -1.16
CA PHE A 620 -6.96 -15.18 -0.33
C PHE A 620 -6.25 -13.87 0.03
N ILE A 621 -7.03 -12.88 0.47
CA ILE A 621 -6.52 -11.64 1.02
C ILE A 621 -6.97 -11.56 2.48
N LEU A 622 -6.05 -11.28 3.40
CA LEU A 622 -6.40 -10.92 4.77
C LEU A 622 -6.51 -9.40 4.90
N HIS A 623 -7.63 -8.95 5.41
CA HIS A 623 -7.86 -7.56 5.78
C HIS A 623 -7.81 -7.42 7.30
N SER A 624 -7.03 -6.44 7.79
CA SER A 624 -6.93 -6.09 9.21
C SER A 624 -7.32 -4.62 9.43
N SER A 625 -8.42 -4.40 10.14
CA SER A 625 -8.88 -3.05 10.47
C SER A 625 -7.98 -2.29 11.47
N GLN A 626 -7.15 -3.02 12.24
CA GLN A 626 -6.21 -2.40 13.17
C GLN A 626 -5.04 -1.70 12.46
N HIS A 627 -4.71 -2.16 11.25
CA HIS A 627 -3.65 -1.60 10.41
C HIS A 627 -4.19 -0.67 9.31
N SER A 628 -5.51 -0.68 9.11
CA SER A 628 -6.19 0.30 8.29
C SER A 628 -6.16 1.65 9.02
N LYS A 629 -5.05 2.35 8.91
CA LYS A 629 -5.09 3.78 9.20
C LYS A 629 -6.09 4.38 8.23
N ARG A 630 -7.06 5.17 8.72
CA ARG A 630 -7.74 6.17 7.89
C ARG A 630 -6.66 7.10 7.33
N GLN A 631 -5.95 6.65 6.34
CA GLN A 631 -5.26 7.56 5.48
C GLN A 631 -6.39 8.29 4.74
N ASN A 632 -6.52 9.57 4.96
CA ASN A 632 -6.89 10.44 3.86
C ASN A 632 -5.86 10.09 2.78
N ILE A 633 -6.20 9.16 1.89
CA ILE A 633 -5.41 8.85 0.71
C ILE A 633 -5.44 10.14 -0.09
N GLN A 634 -4.46 10.98 0.15
CA GLN A 634 -4.29 12.18 -0.63
C GLN A 634 -3.75 11.69 -1.97
N LEU A 635 -4.65 11.52 -2.92
CA LEU A 635 -4.28 11.14 -4.27
C LEU A 635 -3.28 12.17 -4.80
N ALA A 636 -2.23 11.69 -5.46
CA ALA A 636 -1.28 12.58 -6.09
C ALA A 636 -1.94 13.32 -7.26
N PRO A 637 -1.67 14.62 -7.42
CA PRO A 637 -2.17 15.34 -8.57
C PRO A 637 -1.59 14.77 -9.86
N PRO A 638 -2.32 14.81 -10.99
CA PRO A 638 -1.78 14.43 -12.28
C PRO A 638 -0.55 15.28 -12.66
N ASN A 639 0.47 14.65 -13.22
CA ASN A 639 1.64 15.34 -13.74
C ASN A 639 1.36 15.85 -15.16
N LEU A 640 1.75 17.07 -15.44
CA LEU A 640 1.71 17.63 -16.77
C LEU A 640 2.91 17.17 -17.58
N GLU A 641 2.68 16.53 -18.75
CA GLU A 641 3.71 16.00 -19.64
C GLU A 641 4.02 16.96 -20.80
N PHE A 642 2.99 17.36 -21.53
CA PHE A 642 3.14 18.29 -22.64
C PHE A 642 1.87 19.12 -22.86
N VAL A 643 2.03 20.24 -23.52
CA VAL A 643 0.94 21.02 -24.12
C VAL A 643 1.24 21.21 -25.59
N HIS A 644 0.42 20.63 -26.44
CA HIS A 644 0.48 20.78 -27.88
C HIS A 644 -0.55 21.80 -28.36
N THR A 645 -0.16 22.70 -29.28
CA THR A 645 -1.02 23.73 -29.81
C THR A 645 -1.11 23.63 -31.33
N GLY A 646 -2.33 23.77 -31.89
CA GLY A 646 -2.59 23.68 -33.33
C GLY A 646 -3.17 22.33 -33.76
N GLN A 647 -3.53 22.21 -35.05
CA GLN A 647 -4.19 21.02 -35.60
C GLN A 647 -3.22 20.01 -36.21
N ASP A 648 -2.03 20.43 -36.60
CA ASP A 648 -1.03 19.57 -37.23
C ASP A 648 0.07 19.16 -36.26
N GLN A 649 0.57 17.94 -36.38
CA GLN A 649 1.72 17.43 -35.60
C GLN A 649 3.00 18.30 -35.77
N ALA A 650 3.05 19.15 -36.82
CA ALA A 650 4.14 20.09 -37.06
C ALA A 650 3.94 21.44 -36.31
N SER A 651 2.75 21.72 -35.75
CA SER A 651 2.51 22.88 -34.90
C SER A 651 3.09 22.61 -33.50
N GLY A 652 3.70 23.60 -32.88
CA GLY A 652 4.68 23.42 -31.80
C GLY A 652 4.10 22.96 -30.47
N TYR A 653 4.95 22.26 -29.74
CA TYR A 653 4.78 22.03 -28.32
C TYR A 653 5.16 23.29 -27.53
N ALA A 654 4.39 23.56 -26.50
CA ALA A 654 4.58 24.76 -25.70
C ALA A 654 5.63 24.55 -24.62
N ASP A 655 6.44 25.56 -24.35
CA ASP A 655 7.42 25.58 -23.26
C ASP A 655 6.69 25.75 -21.91
N LEU A 656 6.57 24.67 -21.14
CA LEU A 656 5.87 24.62 -19.84
C LEU A 656 6.53 25.48 -18.76
N SER A 657 7.76 25.94 -18.97
CA SER A 657 8.45 26.84 -18.01
C SER A 657 7.96 28.30 -18.10
N LYS A 658 7.20 28.62 -19.13
CA LYS A 658 6.71 29.96 -19.41
C LYS A 658 5.20 30.04 -19.35
N HIS A 659 4.70 31.25 -19.12
CA HIS A 659 3.26 31.50 -19.27
C HIS A 659 2.83 31.25 -20.72
N LEU A 660 1.87 30.34 -20.92
CA LEU A 660 1.44 29.85 -22.22
C LEU A 660 0.59 30.90 -22.92
N ARG A 661 1.13 31.52 -23.97
CA ARG A 661 0.43 32.42 -24.87
C ARG A 661 0.31 31.83 -26.26
N ILE A 662 -0.88 31.39 -26.59
CA ILE A 662 -1.18 30.62 -27.81
C ILE A 662 -1.73 31.55 -28.88
N PRO A 663 -1.11 31.62 -30.06
CA PRO A 663 -1.65 32.38 -31.18
C PRO A 663 -3.03 31.88 -31.61
N TYR A 664 -3.93 32.76 -31.99
CA TYR A 664 -5.29 32.37 -32.41
C TYR A 664 -5.35 31.33 -33.53
N LYS A 665 -4.37 31.31 -34.42
CA LYS A 665 -4.29 30.31 -35.50
C LYS A 665 -4.06 28.87 -34.98
N ASP A 666 -3.46 28.74 -33.79
CA ASP A 666 -3.09 27.49 -33.17
C ASP A 666 -4.00 27.18 -31.95
N ASN A 667 -5.25 27.63 -31.97
CA ASN A 667 -6.21 27.62 -30.85
C ASN A 667 -6.84 26.25 -30.55
N THR A 668 -6.30 25.18 -31.08
CA THR A 668 -6.55 23.81 -30.61
C THR A 668 -5.47 23.47 -29.59
N VAL A 669 -5.88 23.11 -28.36
CA VAL A 669 -4.98 22.85 -27.25
C VAL A 669 -5.16 21.41 -26.82
N THR A 670 -4.09 20.63 -26.91
CA THR A 670 -4.04 19.26 -26.39
C THR A 670 -3.06 19.19 -25.22
N VAL A 671 -3.53 18.75 -24.08
CA VAL A 671 -2.76 18.63 -22.84
C VAL A 671 -2.54 17.16 -22.56
N GLY A 672 -1.29 16.74 -22.53
CA GLY A 672 -0.87 15.41 -22.09
C GLY A 672 -0.55 15.41 -20.59
N PHE A 673 -1.00 14.38 -19.91
CA PHE A 673 -0.79 14.20 -18.49
C PHE A 673 -0.52 12.74 -18.15
N SER A 674 0.14 12.50 -17.02
CA SER A 674 0.32 11.17 -16.43
C SER A 674 -0.22 11.14 -15.00
N VAL A 675 -0.63 9.96 -14.55
CA VAL A 675 -1.06 9.73 -13.16
C VAL A 675 -0.26 8.60 -12.60
N ASN A 676 0.66 8.91 -11.72
CA ASN A 676 1.47 7.91 -11.05
C ASN A 676 0.57 6.92 -10.30
N ASP A 677 0.91 5.62 -10.39
CA ASP A 677 0.21 4.54 -9.70
C ASP A 677 -1.13 4.10 -10.35
N ALA A 678 -1.40 4.51 -11.59
CA ALA A 678 -2.62 4.10 -12.30
C ALA A 678 -2.68 2.58 -12.54
N PHE A 679 -1.53 1.88 -12.63
CA PHE A 679 -1.49 0.42 -12.72
C PHE A 679 -1.99 -0.29 -11.44
N ALA A 680 -1.84 0.35 -10.31
CA ALA A 680 -2.08 -0.25 -9.01
C ALA A 680 -3.45 0.13 -8.42
N GLN A 681 -4.11 1.16 -8.97
CA GLN A 681 -5.39 1.68 -8.50
C GLN A 681 -6.32 1.93 -9.68
N SER A 682 -7.64 1.79 -9.46
CA SER A 682 -8.64 2.26 -10.41
C SER A 682 -8.75 3.79 -10.30
N LEU A 683 -7.73 4.48 -10.78
CA LEU A 683 -7.74 5.93 -10.82
C LEU A 683 -8.34 6.40 -12.15
N PHE A 684 -9.19 7.38 -12.03
CA PHE A 684 -9.77 8.11 -13.15
C PHE A 684 -9.24 9.54 -13.12
N VAL A 685 -9.15 10.15 -14.27
CA VAL A 685 -8.84 11.57 -14.36
C VAL A 685 -10.11 12.33 -14.69
N GLU A 686 -10.34 13.43 -14.04
CA GLU A 686 -11.39 14.38 -14.34
C GLU A 686 -10.77 15.73 -14.67
N TYR A 687 -11.40 16.44 -15.60
CA TYR A 687 -10.94 17.76 -16.00
C TYR A 687 -12.10 18.74 -16.15
N LEU A 688 -11.77 20.01 -16.01
CA LEU A 688 -12.71 21.13 -16.15
C LEU A 688 -11.95 22.32 -16.69
N LEU A 689 -12.38 22.84 -17.85
CA LEU A 689 -11.89 24.09 -18.39
C LEU A 689 -12.86 25.22 -18.01
N GLU A 690 -12.40 26.13 -17.16
CA GLU A 690 -13.21 27.28 -16.75
C GLU A 690 -13.75 28.03 -17.97
N LYS A 691 -14.97 28.49 -17.88
CA LYS A 691 -15.74 29.26 -18.92
C LYS A 691 -16.18 28.41 -20.12
N VAL A 692 -15.75 27.15 -20.24
CA VAL A 692 -16.16 26.26 -21.33
C VAL A 692 -17.00 25.12 -20.79
N ASP A 693 -16.51 24.44 -19.75
CA ASP A 693 -17.20 23.30 -19.15
C ASP A 693 -18.08 23.75 -17.97
N SER A 694 -19.28 23.21 -17.87
CA SER A 694 -20.18 23.43 -16.74
C SER A 694 -20.01 22.38 -15.62
N THR A 695 -19.44 21.20 -15.94
CA THR A 695 -19.26 20.08 -15.04
C THR A 695 -17.93 19.40 -15.34
N TRP A 696 -17.41 18.70 -14.34
CA TRP A 696 -16.25 17.85 -14.52
C TRP A 696 -16.53 16.73 -15.51
N SER A 697 -15.59 16.49 -16.43
CA SER A 697 -15.65 15.48 -17.47
C SER A 697 -14.49 14.50 -17.37
N ARG A 698 -14.65 13.30 -17.91
CA ARG A 698 -13.57 12.33 -18.04
C ARG A 698 -13.01 12.32 -19.45
N PRO A 699 -11.69 12.24 -19.66
CA PRO A 699 -11.10 12.26 -20.98
C PRO A 699 -11.42 10.97 -21.75
N GLU A 700 -11.65 11.09 -23.04
CA GLU A 700 -11.84 9.95 -23.94
C GLU A 700 -10.54 9.14 -24.11
N GLN A 701 -9.40 9.83 -24.17
CA GLN A 701 -8.08 9.23 -24.17
C GLN A 701 -7.52 9.19 -22.75
N ARG A 702 -6.86 8.11 -22.39
CA ARG A 702 -6.39 7.90 -21.01
C ARG A 702 -5.36 8.93 -20.52
N ASN A 703 -4.58 9.52 -21.42
CA ASN A 703 -3.41 10.35 -21.11
C ASN A 703 -3.45 11.75 -21.73
N SER A 704 -4.55 12.16 -22.38
CA SER A 704 -4.63 13.50 -22.98
C SER A 704 -6.05 14.05 -23.03
N ILE A 705 -6.12 15.39 -22.99
CA ILE A 705 -7.33 16.18 -23.10
C ILE A 705 -7.15 17.13 -24.28
N SER A 706 -8.12 17.20 -25.19
CA SER A 706 -8.04 18.07 -26.36
C SER A 706 -9.26 18.99 -26.46
N TYR A 707 -9.00 20.28 -26.56
CA TYR A 707 -9.99 21.32 -26.85
C TYR A 707 -9.73 21.93 -28.22
N ALA A 708 -10.66 21.74 -29.12
CA ALA A 708 -10.55 22.26 -30.47
C ALA A 708 -11.13 23.67 -30.58
N ARG A 709 -10.42 24.56 -31.28
CA ARG A 709 -10.91 25.90 -31.71
C ARG A 709 -11.42 26.76 -30.56
N LEU A 710 -10.65 26.86 -29.48
CA LEU A 710 -11.00 27.73 -28.35
C LEU A 710 -11.06 29.20 -28.80
N PRO A 711 -12.07 29.98 -28.38
CA PRO A 711 -12.10 31.43 -28.57
C PRO A 711 -10.92 32.16 -27.92
N GLU A 712 -10.74 33.43 -28.30
CA GLU A 712 -9.78 34.29 -27.60
C GLU A 712 -10.15 34.48 -26.12
N GLY A 713 -9.18 34.42 -25.23
CA GLY A 713 -9.41 34.61 -23.79
C GLY A 713 -8.37 33.93 -22.93
N ASN A 714 -8.52 34.15 -21.64
CA ASN A 714 -7.73 33.51 -20.60
C ASN A 714 -8.48 32.30 -20.09
N TYR A 715 -7.82 31.16 -20.04
CA TYR A 715 -8.38 29.87 -19.63
C TYR A 715 -7.59 29.30 -18.47
N THR A 716 -8.31 28.63 -17.58
CA THR A 716 -7.76 27.83 -16.50
C THR A 716 -8.28 26.41 -16.65
N LEU A 717 -7.41 25.48 -16.96
CA LEU A 717 -7.70 24.05 -17.00
C LEU A 717 -7.35 23.42 -15.67
N HIS A 718 -8.31 22.80 -15.02
CA HIS A 718 -8.16 21.99 -13.84
C HIS A 718 -8.15 20.52 -14.24
N ILE A 719 -7.18 19.76 -13.74
CA ILE A 719 -7.07 18.32 -13.93
C ILE A 719 -6.87 17.70 -12.55
N ARG A 720 -7.68 16.71 -12.19
CA ARG A 720 -7.55 16.01 -10.92
C ARG A 720 -7.68 14.50 -11.11
N ALA A 721 -7.04 13.74 -10.25
CA ALA A 721 -7.27 12.31 -10.15
C ALA A 721 -8.40 12.04 -9.16
N THR A 722 -9.20 11.01 -9.43
CA THR A 722 -10.26 10.53 -8.55
C THR A 722 -10.25 9.01 -8.50
N ASP A 723 -10.62 8.45 -7.36
CA ASP A 723 -10.84 7.01 -7.19
C ASP A 723 -12.33 6.64 -7.33
N GLU A 724 -12.65 5.36 -7.16
CA GLU A 724 -14.02 4.84 -7.21
C GLU A 724 -14.92 5.39 -6.08
N LEU A 725 -14.34 5.92 -5.00
CA LEU A 725 -15.07 6.53 -3.87
C LEU A 725 -15.27 8.04 -4.02
N ASN A 726 -14.85 8.63 -5.14
CA ASN A 726 -14.82 10.09 -5.35
C ASN A 726 -13.93 10.85 -4.35
N ASN A 727 -12.85 10.23 -3.88
CA ASN A 727 -11.76 10.98 -3.29
C ASN A 727 -11.02 11.70 -4.42
N TYR A 728 -10.66 12.95 -4.20
CA TYR A 728 -10.04 13.79 -5.21
C TYR A 728 -8.61 14.14 -4.82
N SER A 729 -7.73 14.17 -5.82
CA SER A 729 -6.40 14.77 -5.65
C SER A 729 -6.51 16.29 -5.60
N PRO A 730 -5.48 17.01 -5.15
CA PRO A 730 -5.30 18.41 -5.48
C PRO A 730 -5.32 18.58 -7.00
N ASP A 731 -5.86 19.74 -7.46
CA ASP A 731 -5.93 20.04 -8.88
C ASP A 731 -4.54 20.39 -9.43
N THR A 732 -4.21 19.83 -10.58
CA THR A 732 -3.16 20.36 -11.45
C THR A 732 -3.77 21.47 -12.31
N ILE A 733 -3.28 22.69 -12.13
CA ILE A 733 -3.85 23.89 -12.76
C ILE A 733 -2.94 24.35 -13.88
N ILE A 734 -3.50 24.55 -15.05
CA ILE A 734 -2.82 25.06 -16.23
C ILE A 734 -3.50 26.34 -16.68
N ASN A 735 -2.74 27.43 -16.65
CA ASN A 735 -3.21 28.74 -17.15
C ASN A 735 -2.63 29.02 -18.53
N PHE A 736 -3.48 29.35 -19.47
CA PHE A 736 -3.06 29.73 -20.81
C PHE A 736 -3.96 30.79 -21.41
N ASP A 737 -3.36 31.62 -22.26
CA ASP A 737 -4.04 32.70 -22.98
C ASP A 737 -4.13 32.37 -24.45
N ILE A 738 -5.30 32.43 -25.04
CA ILE A 738 -5.46 32.43 -26.48
C ILE A 738 -5.50 33.88 -26.91
N LEU A 739 -4.45 34.26 -27.63
CA LEU A 739 -4.30 35.64 -28.10
C LEU A 739 -5.39 36.01 -29.11
N PRO A 740 -5.89 37.23 -29.08
CA PRO A 740 -6.84 37.65 -30.06
C PRO A 740 -6.23 37.63 -31.47
N PRO A 741 -7.05 37.39 -32.52
CA PRO A 741 -6.57 37.49 -33.89
C PRO A 741 -6.09 38.92 -34.14
N TRP A 742 -5.10 39.07 -35.05
CA TRP A 742 -4.44 40.35 -35.30
C TRP A 742 -5.39 41.52 -35.50
N TYR A 743 -6.57 41.25 -36.10
CA TYR A 743 -7.60 42.25 -36.34
C TYR A 743 -8.46 42.59 -35.11
N ARG A 744 -8.31 41.91 -33.98
CA ARG A 744 -8.92 42.18 -32.67
C ARG A 744 -7.93 42.58 -31.60
N THR A 745 -6.67 42.77 -31.96
CA THR A 745 -5.65 43.23 -31.00
C THR A 745 -5.83 44.72 -30.68
N ILE A 746 -5.46 45.12 -29.47
CA ILE A 746 -5.42 46.49 -29.05
C ILE A 746 -4.64 47.37 -30.05
N TRP A 747 -3.57 46.83 -30.62
CA TRP A 747 -2.76 47.52 -31.64
C TRP A 747 -3.51 47.75 -32.94
N TRP A 748 -4.38 46.82 -33.35
CA TRP A 748 -5.24 47.03 -34.51
C TRP A 748 -6.29 48.09 -34.24
N TYR A 749 -6.95 48.06 -33.05
CA TYR A 749 -7.87 49.12 -32.66
C TYR A 749 -7.14 50.45 -32.51
N LEU A 750 -5.94 50.47 -31.93
CA LEU A 750 -5.11 51.67 -31.88
C LEU A 750 -4.71 52.16 -33.28
N THR A 751 -4.37 51.23 -34.22
CA THR A 751 -4.11 51.60 -35.62
C THR A 751 -5.35 52.14 -36.32
N CYS A 752 -6.52 51.49 -36.12
CA CYS A 752 -7.78 52.00 -36.60
C CYS A 752 -8.16 53.35 -35.96
N ILE A 753 -7.96 53.47 -34.63
CA ILE A 753 -8.15 54.75 -33.90
C ILE A 753 -7.14 55.79 -34.41
N LEU A 754 -5.86 55.39 -34.59
CA LEU A 754 -4.84 56.27 -35.13
C LEU A 754 -5.19 56.72 -36.57
N LEU A 755 -5.72 55.78 -37.38
CA LEU A 755 -6.22 56.07 -38.72
C LEU A 755 -7.45 57.02 -38.70
N ILE A 756 -8.37 56.76 -37.77
CA ILE A 756 -9.53 57.63 -37.51
C ILE A 756 -9.04 58.96 -36.95
N ILE A 757 -8.13 58.95 -35.96
CA ILE A 757 -7.53 60.17 -35.42
C ILE A 757 -6.73 60.90 -36.50
N THR A 758 -6.03 60.18 -37.38
CA THR A 758 -5.30 60.80 -38.52
C THR A 758 -6.28 61.42 -39.49
N VAL A 759 -7.36 60.73 -39.80
CA VAL A 759 -8.47 61.27 -40.59
C VAL A 759 -9.17 62.43 -39.90
N LEU A 760 -9.45 62.26 -38.56
CA LEU A 760 -10.00 63.33 -37.73
C LEU A 760 -9.01 64.48 -37.53
N PHE A 761 -7.71 64.14 -37.41
CA PHE A 761 -6.65 65.16 -37.29
C PHE A 761 -6.45 65.90 -38.61
N ILE A 762 -6.54 65.18 -39.76
CA ILE A 762 -6.59 65.82 -41.07
C ILE A 762 -7.88 66.65 -41.18
N ALA A 763 -9.03 66.08 -40.73
CA ALA A 763 -10.28 66.81 -40.68
C ALA A 763 -10.25 67.95 -39.66
N PHE A 764 -9.62 67.69 -38.48
CA PHE A 764 -9.45 68.68 -37.38
C PHE A 764 -8.29 69.63 -37.67
N TRP A 765 -7.21 69.26 -38.40
CA TRP A 765 -6.22 70.21 -38.95
C TRP A 765 -6.88 71.11 -39.97
N LEU A 766 -7.74 70.51 -40.76
CA LEU A 766 -8.58 71.30 -41.62
C LEU A 766 -9.64 72.17 -40.83
N MET A 767 -10.13 71.64 -39.67
CA MET A 767 -11.02 72.36 -38.77
C MET A 767 -10.28 73.20 -37.74
N LYS A 768 -9.01 72.79 -37.27
CA LYS A 768 -8.17 73.55 -36.35
C LYS A 768 -7.55 74.81 -36.94
N LYS A 769 -7.57 74.96 -38.26
CA LYS A 769 -7.50 76.26 -38.94
C LYS A 769 -8.70 77.20 -38.59
N ARG A 770 -9.73 76.64 -37.92
CA ARG A 770 -10.93 77.33 -37.49
C ARG A 770 -11.17 77.53 -35.98
N LEU A 771 -10.45 76.74 -35.13
CA LEU A 771 -10.77 76.81 -33.69
C LEU A 771 -9.51 76.45 -32.82
N GLN A 772 -8.60 77.45 -32.62
CA GLN A 772 -7.73 77.45 -31.44
C GLN A 772 -8.51 77.98 -30.28
N THR A 773 -8.61 77.26 -29.29
CA THR A 773 -8.67 77.70 -27.89
C THR A 773 -9.63 76.81 -27.08
N LYS A 774 -9.13 76.29 -26.07
CA LYS A 774 -9.52 76.22 -24.65
C LYS A 774 -9.24 74.89 -23.90
N HIS A 775 -8.39 75.07 -23.00
CA HIS A 775 -8.32 74.76 -21.57
C HIS A 775 -8.30 73.31 -21.02
N LEU A 776 -7.40 73.11 -20.40
CA LEU A 776 -6.76 72.60 -19.12
C LEU A 776 -7.68 72.16 -17.95
N ARG A 777 -7.21 71.18 -17.25
CA ARG A 777 -7.32 70.88 -15.80
C ARG A 777 -8.14 69.67 -15.36
N HIS A 778 -7.60 68.75 -14.75
CA HIS A 778 -7.55 68.56 -13.30
C HIS A 778 -6.93 67.24 -12.90
N MET A 779 -6.28 67.29 -11.71
CA MET A 779 -5.43 66.22 -11.11
C MET A 779 -6.06 65.56 -9.90
N LYS A 780 -5.55 64.37 -9.65
CA LYS A 780 -5.16 63.83 -8.34
C LYS A 780 -6.15 63.04 -7.47
N ALA A 781 -5.58 62.08 -6.93
CA ALA A 781 -5.84 61.37 -5.67
C ALA A 781 -6.41 59.94 -5.85
N GLN A 782 -5.95 58.94 -5.28
CA GLN A 782 -5.51 58.60 -3.93
C GLN A 782 -4.88 57.17 -3.87
N GLU A 783 -3.90 57.19 -3.08
CA GLU A 783 -3.18 55.96 -2.63
C GLU A 783 -3.71 55.54 -1.25
N ALA A 784 -3.51 54.35 -0.94
CA ALA A 784 -3.63 53.82 0.42
C ALA A 784 -4.84 52.92 0.74
N GLU A 785 -4.63 51.60 0.58
CA GLU A 785 -5.15 50.66 1.57
C GLU A 785 -4.63 49.24 1.30
N HIS A 786 -3.46 48.92 1.73
CA HIS A 786 -3.01 47.54 1.68
C HIS A 786 -2.00 47.17 2.76
N LEU A 787 -2.44 47.06 3.96
CA LEU A 787 -1.55 46.55 5.01
C LEU A 787 -2.33 46.04 6.23
N ARG A 788 -3.08 44.97 6.07
CA ARG A 788 -3.64 44.33 7.29
C ARG A 788 -4.20 42.93 7.05
N ARG A 789 -3.41 41.97 6.69
CA ARG A 789 -3.89 40.53 6.80
C ARG A 789 -2.78 39.51 6.83
N MET A 790 -1.75 39.69 7.58
CA MET A 790 -0.64 38.71 7.58
C MET A 790 -0.23 38.17 8.95
N ASN A 791 -1.13 38.10 9.89
CA ASN A 791 -0.70 37.65 11.24
C ASN A 791 -1.52 36.51 11.88
N GLU A 792 -2.41 35.83 11.17
CA GLU A 792 -3.25 34.81 11.82
C GLU A 792 -2.90 33.33 11.48
N GLU A 793 -2.00 33.09 10.55
CA GLU A 793 -1.76 31.68 10.10
C GLU A 793 -0.68 30.90 10.85
N LEU A 794 0.06 31.53 11.72
CA LEU A 794 1.24 30.88 12.34
C LEU A 794 0.98 30.07 13.63
N GLN A 795 -0.21 30.11 14.18
CA GLN A 795 -0.48 29.44 15.47
C GLN A 795 -1.00 28.00 15.40
N ASN A 796 -1.49 27.56 14.27
CA ASN A 796 -2.13 26.22 14.18
C ASN A 796 -1.16 25.04 13.89
N GLU A 797 0.07 25.32 13.51
CA GLU A 797 1.04 24.28 13.11
C GLU A 797 1.75 23.56 14.27
N ILE A 798 1.65 24.13 15.47
CA ILE A 798 2.39 23.63 16.65
C ILE A 798 1.64 22.48 17.37
N GLU A 799 0.31 22.44 17.31
CA GLU A 799 -0.46 21.45 18.05
C GLU A 799 -0.49 20.05 17.40
N GLU A 800 -0.40 19.99 16.08
CA GLU A 800 -0.52 18.72 15.34
C GLU A 800 0.69 17.78 15.52
N LYS A 801 1.89 18.36 15.63
CA LYS A 801 3.13 17.59 15.84
C LYS A 801 3.28 17.02 17.28
N ASN A 802 2.51 17.52 18.23
CA ASN A 802 2.53 17.01 19.61
C ASN A 802 1.78 15.68 19.76
N ALA A 803 0.71 15.49 19.00
CA ALA A 803 -0.11 14.28 19.04
C ALA A 803 0.61 13.05 18.44
N GLU A 804 1.43 13.24 17.42
CA GLU A 804 2.12 12.15 16.72
C GLU A 804 3.22 11.49 17.57
N LEU A 805 3.94 12.28 18.36
CA LEU A 805 4.98 11.78 19.27
C LEU A 805 4.40 10.99 20.43
N PHE A 806 3.25 11.42 20.95
CA PHE A 806 2.56 10.73 22.04
C PHE A 806 2.03 9.36 21.60
N THR A 807 1.51 9.28 20.38
CA THR A 807 0.94 8.03 19.83
C THR A 807 2.01 6.95 19.62
N GLN A 808 3.20 7.33 19.14
CA GLN A 808 4.30 6.39 18.92
C GLN A 808 4.94 5.92 20.23
N THR A 809 5.04 6.80 21.22
CA THR A 809 5.55 6.43 22.55
C THR A 809 4.61 5.44 23.24
N SER A 810 3.30 5.64 23.12
CA SER A 810 2.28 4.73 23.63
C SER A 810 2.33 3.33 22.98
N PHE A 811 2.73 3.26 21.71
CA PHE A 811 2.88 1.99 21.00
C PHE A 811 4.06 1.17 21.52
N ILE A 812 5.23 1.80 21.75
CA ILE A 812 6.41 1.16 22.30
C ILE A 812 6.13 0.63 23.72
N ILE A 813 5.45 1.40 24.53
CA ILE A 813 5.05 1.03 25.90
C ILE A 813 4.17 -0.21 25.88
N ARG A 814 3.13 -0.24 25.04
CA ARG A 814 2.19 -1.38 24.92
C ARG A 814 2.88 -2.64 24.41
N LYS A 815 3.75 -2.52 23.43
CA LYS A 815 4.57 -3.65 22.91
C LYS A 815 5.40 -4.27 24.04
N ASN A 816 6.10 -3.45 24.81
CA ASN A 816 6.99 -3.93 25.88
C ASN A 816 6.23 -4.55 27.05
N GLU A 817 5.08 -3.99 27.46
CA GLU A 817 4.22 -4.60 28.47
C GLU A 817 3.70 -6.00 28.07
N LEU A 818 3.35 -6.18 26.79
CA LEU A 818 2.87 -7.46 26.28
C LEU A 818 3.96 -8.53 26.26
N ILE A 819 5.16 -8.17 25.83
CA ILE A 819 6.29 -9.08 25.78
C ILE A 819 6.68 -9.52 27.21
N LEU A 820 6.66 -8.61 28.18
CA LEU A 820 6.97 -8.91 29.58
C LEU A 820 5.92 -9.85 30.20
N LYS A 821 4.63 -9.61 29.94
CA LYS A 821 3.54 -10.49 30.41
C LYS A 821 3.60 -11.88 29.77
N LEU A 822 3.97 -11.95 28.48
CA LEU A 822 4.18 -13.25 27.81
C LEU A 822 5.34 -14.02 28.40
N LYS A 823 6.43 -13.33 28.77
CA LYS A 823 7.58 -13.94 29.39
C LYS A 823 7.24 -14.50 30.78
N GLU A 824 6.50 -13.77 31.61
CA GLU A 824 6.03 -14.24 32.91
C GLU A 824 5.15 -15.49 32.79
N ILE A 825 4.26 -15.55 31.81
CA ILE A 825 3.39 -16.71 31.56
C ILE A 825 4.20 -17.93 31.10
N VAL A 826 5.17 -17.71 30.23
CA VAL A 826 6.07 -18.79 29.74
C VAL A 826 6.90 -19.36 30.88
N ASP A 827 7.42 -18.50 31.75
CA ASP A 827 8.17 -18.90 32.95
C ASP A 827 7.29 -19.64 33.99
N GLU A 828 6.04 -19.23 34.14
CA GLU A 828 5.06 -19.88 35.04
C GLU A 828 4.60 -21.26 34.51
N ILE A 829 4.45 -21.44 33.22
CA ILE A 829 4.12 -22.71 32.58
C ILE A 829 5.25 -23.72 32.75
N CYS A 830 6.50 -23.29 32.71
CA CYS A 830 7.67 -24.15 32.89
C CYS A 830 7.90 -24.60 34.33
N THR A 831 7.52 -23.77 35.31
CA THR A 831 7.64 -24.14 36.71
C THR A 831 6.61 -25.17 37.15
N LYS A 832 5.54 -25.37 36.37
CA LYS A 832 4.43 -26.28 36.71
C LYS A 832 4.41 -27.61 35.92
N ASN A 833 5.28 -27.81 34.91
CA ASN A 833 5.21 -29.00 34.05
C ASN A 833 6.60 -29.63 33.80
N THR A 834 6.86 -30.75 34.50
CA THR A 834 8.11 -31.51 34.47
C THR A 834 8.13 -32.55 33.34
N GLN A 835 7.75 -32.24 32.14
CA GLN A 835 7.97 -33.17 31.01
C GLN A 835 9.15 -32.76 30.12
N LYS A 836 10.16 -33.60 30.05
CA LYS A 836 11.42 -33.41 29.31
C LYS A 836 11.31 -33.14 27.80
N THR A 837 10.14 -33.26 27.24
CA THR A 837 9.87 -33.09 25.77
C THR A 837 9.64 -31.64 25.36
N LEU A 838 9.39 -30.72 26.29
CA LEU A 838 9.09 -29.34 26.01
C LEU A 838 10.26 -28.36 26.21
N LEU A 839 11.37 -28.84 26.76
CA LEU A 839 12.50 -27.99 27.08
C LEU A 839 13.14 -27.27 25.86
N PRO A 840 13.24 -27.90 24.67
CA PRO A 840 13.74 -27.20 23.49
C PRO A 840 12.78 -26.12 22.95
N LEU A 841 11.48 -26.35 23.10
CA LEU A 841 10.45 -25.38 22.67
C LEU A 841 10.43 -24.17 23.59
N TYR A 842 10.56 -24.39 24.87
CA TYR A 842 10.68 -23.33 25.87
C TYR A 842 11.91 -22.45 25.66
N GLN A 843 13.08 -23.06 25.42
CA GLN A 843 14.30 -22.31 25.11
C GLN A 843 14.13 -21.46 23.84
N LYS A 844 13.45 -21.99 22.85
CA LYS A 844 13.18 -21.28 21.60
C LYS A 844 12.22 -20.11 21.80
N ILE A 845 11.15 -20.29 22.58
CA ILE A 845 10.20 -19.25 22.92
C ILE A 845 10.86 -18.17 23.80
N ASN A 846 11.63 -18.55 24.79
CA ASN A 846 12.29 -17.61 25.69
C ASN A 846 13.39 -16.81 24.97
N ASN A 847 14.08 -17.39 24.02
CA ASN A 847 15.02 -16.69 23.14
C ASN A 847 14.32 -15.72 22.19
N LEU A 848 13.16 -16.10 21.66
CA LEU A 848 12.34 -15.21 20.82
C LEU A 848 11.77 -14.02 21.62
N LEU A 849 11.33 -14.24 22.85
CA LEU A 849 10.85 -13.18 23.73
C LEU A 849 11.98 -12.25 24.17
N ALA A 850 13.16 -12.81 24.49
CA ALA A 850 14.33 -12.04 24.86
C ALA A 850 14.87 -11.16 23.71
N ASN A 851 14.89 -11.71 22.48
CA ASN A 851 15.37 -10.99 21.30
C ASN A 851 14.40 -9.87 20.82
N ASN A 852 13.12 -9.95 21.18
CA ASN A 852 12.14 -8.92 20.89
C ASN A 852 12.03 -7.84 21.99
N LEU A 853 12.70 -8.03 23.11
CA LEU A 853 12.85 -7.04 24.19
C LEU A 853 14.09 -6.14 24.00
N ASP A 854 14.64 -6.07 22.79
CA ASP A 854 15.79 -5.20 22.57
C ASP A 854 15.40 -3.73 22.66
N THR A 855 15.44 -3.23 23.90
CA THR A 855 15.09 -1.87 24.30
C THR A 855 16.06 -0.82 23.75
N GLU A 856 17.20 -1.26 23.20
CA GLU A 856 18.25 -0.34 22.76
C GLU A 856 17.89 0.32 21.43
N ASP A 857 17.27 -0.41 20.52
CA ASP A 857 16.87 0.11 19.21
C ASP A 857 15.52 0.86 19.26
N ASP A 858 14.56 0.37 20.01
CA ASP A 858 13.31 1.12 20.32
C ASP A 858 13.66 2.45 21.00
N TRP A 859 14.67 2.41 21.87
CA TRP A 859 15.14 3.58 22.58
C TRP A 859 15.92 4.58 21.68
N LYS A 860 16.75 4.09 20.75
CA LYS A 860 17.44 4.94 19.77
C LYS A 860 16.45 5.68 18.89
N MET A 861 15.40 5.01 18.43
CA MET A 861 14.34 5.64 17.64
C MET A 861 13.57 6.71 18.42
N PHE A 862 13.27 6.45 19.68
CA PHE A 862 12.66 7.42 20.58
C PHE A 862 13.56 8.65 20.77
N LEU A 863 14.86 8.43 21.03
CA LEU A 863 15.84 9.50 21.24
C LEU A 863 15.99 10.41 20.02
N ILE A 864 16.11 9.84 18.82
CA ILE A 864 16.27 10.62 17.59
C ILE A 864 15.08 11.58 17.41
N LYS A 865 13.87 11.09 17.65
CA LYS A 865 12.66 11.91 17.52
C LYS A 865 12.50 12.91 18.66
N PHE A 866 12.90 12.52 19.87
CA PHE A 866 12.89 13.41 21.01
C PHE A 866 13.89 14.56 20.83
N GLU A 867 15.12 14.28 20.37
CA GLU A 867 16.14 15.28 20.07
C GLU A 867 15.77 16.20 18.91
N GLN A 868 15.08 15.71 17.91
CA GLN A 868 14.57 16.56 16.82
C GLN A 868 13.65 17.67 17.33
N LYS A 869 12.91 17.39 18.39
CA LYS A 869 11.92 18.32 18.96
C LYS A 869 12.51 19.15 20.10
N HIS A 870 13.36 18.56 20.90
CA HIS A 870 13.96 19.17 22.09
C HIS A 870 15.49 19.28 21.93
N ARG A 871 15.93 20.00 20.91
CA ARG A 871 17.36 20.07 20.46
C ARG A 871 18.34 20.49 21.53
N THR A 872 17.91 21.30 22.48
CA THR A 872 18.76 21.87 23.53
C THR A 872 18.69 21.10 24.84
N PHE A 873 17.64 20.27 25.04
CA PHE A 873 17.32 19.66 26.31
C PHE A 873 18.44 18.80 26.91
N PHE A 874 19.01 17.88 26.16
CA PHE A 874 20.10 17.04 26.69
C PHE A 874 21.40 17.81 26.86
N LYS A 875 21.65 18.80 26.03
CA LYS A 875 22.82 19.67 26.15
C LYS A 875 22.72 20.50 27.40
N ALA A 876 21.60 21.15 27.62
CA ALA A 876 21.36 21.97 28.83
C ALA A 876 21.42 21.10 30.11
N LEU A 877 20.87 19.88 30.07
CA LEU A 877 20.94 18.97 31.21
C LEU A 877 22.36 18.49 31.51
N LYS A 878 23.18 18.17 30.52
CA LYS A 878 24.58 17.75 30.73
C LYS A 878 25.47 18.89 31.18
N GLU A 879 25.22 20.09 30.71
CA GLU A 879 25.95 21.28 31.13
C GLU A 879 25.64 21.67 32.60
N ALA A 880 24.36 21.60 32.97
CA ALA A 880 23.91 21.92 34.33
C ALA A 880 24.22 20.81 35.35
N TYR A 881 24.23 19.54 34.93
CA TYR A 881 24.39 18.38 35.81
C TYR A 881 25.32 17.31 35.20
N PRO A 882 26.65 17.52 35.21
CA PRO A 882 27.62 16.63 34.57
C PRO A 882 27.65 15.17 35.08
N LEU A 883 27.08 14.90 36.26
CA LEU A 883 27.04 13.59 36.91
C LEU A 883 25.92 12.70 36.46
N LEU A 884 25.09 13.13 35.50
CA LEU A 884 24.01 12.33 34.97
C LEU A 884 24.54 11.29 33.99
N THR A 885 24.17 10.03 34.24
CA THR A 885 24.49 8.91 33.35
C THR A 885 23.50 8.83 32.17
N ASN A 886 23.82 8.05 31.13
CA ASN A 886 22.91 7.86 30.01
C ASN A 886 21.53 7.32 30.43
N ASN A 887 21.48 6.45 31.43
CA ASN A 887 20.23 5.98 32.01
C ASN A 887 19.44 7.06 32.76
N ASP A 888 20.14 7.98 33.41
CA ASP A 888 19.50 9.14 34.03
C ASP A 888 18.90 10.07 32.94
N LEU A 889 19.60 10.29 31.84
CA LEU A 889 19.11 11.11 30.72
C LEU A 889 17.89 10.48 30.03
N ARG A 890 17.87 9.16 29.94
CA ARG A 890 16.71 8.41 29.47
C ARG A 890 15.48 8.68 30.35
N LEU A 891 15.68 8.60 31.64
CA LEU A 891 14.62 8.91 32.61
C LEU A 891 14.18 10.38 32.52
N CYS A 892 15.10 11.29 32.32
CA CYS A 892 14.79 12.74 32.16
C CYS A 892 13.93 13.00 30.92
N ALA A 893 14.20 12.33 29.79
CA ALA A 893 13.38 12.45 28.57
C ALA A 893 11.94 11.96 28.79
N CYS A 894 11.76 10.82 29.46
CA CYS A 894 10.44 10.31 29.82
C CYS A 894 9.68 11.26 30.74
N LEU A 895 10.38 11.88 31.70
CA LEU A 895 9.80 12.84 32.64
C LEU A 895 9.44 14.17 31.96
N LYS A 896 10.23 14.63 30.98
CA LYS A 896 9.92 15.80 30.13
C LYS A 896 8.64 15.59 29.32
N LEU A 897 8.36 14.36 28.90
CA LEU A 897 7.10 13.99 28.24
C LEU A 897 5.95 13.70 29.22
N ASN A 898 6.18 13.95 30.50
CA ASN A 898 5.19 13.75 31.58
C ASN A 898 4.63 12.32 31.68
N MET A 899 5.48 11.32 31.38
CA MET A 899 5.09 9.90 31.44
C MET A 899 4.94 9.44 32.89
N ASP A 900 3.98 8.54 33.13
CA ASP A 900 3.79 7.95 34.45
C ASP A 900 4.87 6.92 34.80
N THR A 901 4.97 6.53 36.08
CA THR A 901 5.98 5.59 36.54
C THR A 901 5.86 4.20 35.92
N LYS A 902 4.65 3.81 35.56
CA LYS A 902 4.34 2.50 34.95
C LYS A 902 4.76 2.47 33.49
N ASP A 903 4.49 3.54 32.77
CA ASP A 903 4.90 3.72 31.37
C ASP A 903 6.44 3.81 31.25
N ILE A 904 7.07 4.53 32.18
CA ILE A 904 8.53 4.61 32.24
C ILE A 904 9.13 3.23 32.54
N ALA A 905 8.52 2.45 33.43
CA ALA A 905 8.97 1.10 33.77
C ALA A 905 8.90 0.16 32.54
N SER A 906 7.80 0.25 31.80
CA SER A 906 7.60 -0.51 30.55
C SER A 906 8.58 -0.08 29.46
N LEU A 907 8.75 1.23 29.25
CA LEU A 907 9.65 1.76 28.20
C LEU A 907 11.14 1.48 28.48
N MET A 908 11.52 1.54 29.77
CA MET A 908 12.91 1.31 30.18
C MET A 908 13.23 -0.15 30.52
N ASN A 909 12.25 -1.03 30.42
CA ASN A 909 12.32 -2.45 30.82
C ASN A 909 12.82 -2.63 32.25
N LEU A 910 12.24 -1.90 33.17
CA LEU A 910 12.56 -1.90 34.61
C LEU A 910 11.30 -2.24 35.43
N SER A 911 11.48 -2.75 36.62
CA SER A 911 10.37 -2.86 37.55
C SER A 911 9.94 -1.46 38.03
N ILE A 912 8.65 -1.28 38.34
CA ILE A 912 8.10 -0.03 38.90
C ILE A 912 8.96 0.45 40.08
N ARG A 913 9.34 -0.49 40.94
CA ARG A 913 10.20 -0.23 42.11
C ARG A 913 11.62 0.22 41.74
N ALA A 914 12.13 -0.27 40.62
CA ALA A 914 13.45 0.16 40.08
C ALA A 914 13.34 1.58 39.50
N VAL A 915 12.25 1.91 38.83
CA VAL A 915 12.03 3.28 38.32
C VAL A 915 11.87 4.27 39.48
N GLU A 916 11.12 3.92 40.52
CA GLU A 916 11.02 4.76 41.73
C GLU A 916 12.38 4.99 42.40
N ASN A 917 13.18 3.96 42.52
CA ASN A 917 14.54 4.08 43.04
C ASN A 917 15.42 4.96 42.13
N ASN A 918 15.28 4.84 40.82
CA ASN A 918 16.01 5.68 39.87
C ASN A 918 15.53 7.13 39.94
N ARG A 919 14.24 7.39 40.09
CA ARG A 919 13.66 8.73 40.33
C ARG A 919 14.20 9.33 41.60
N TYR A 920 14.30 8.52 42.66
CA TYR A 920 14.90 8.97 43.94
C TYR A 920 16.38 9.30 43.80
N ARG A 921 17.16 8.47 43.10
CA ARG A 921 18.59 8.73 42.81
C ARG A 921 18.77 9.94 41.91
N LEU A 922 17.92 10.08 40.89
CA LEU A 922 17.93 11.23 40.00
C LEU A 922 17.67 12.54 40.77
N ARG A 923 16.71 12.50 41.69
CA ARG A 923 16.38 13.62 42.57
C ARG A 923 17.59 14.07 43.38
N LYS A 924 18.37 13.12 43.92
CA LYS A 924 19.61 13.41 44.63
C LYS A 924 20.69 14.02 43.71
N LYS A 925 20.81 13.51 42.49
CA LYS A 925 21.80 14.03 41.53
C LYS A 925 21.46 15.45 41.04
N LEU A 926 20.18 15.78 41.00
CA LEU A 926 19.66 17.10 40.62
C LEU A 926 19.58 18.08 41.79
N ASN A 927 19.87 17.61 43.01
CA ASN A 927 19.84 18.38 44.25
C ASN A 927 18.46 19.01 44.54
N LEU A 928 17.35 18.31 44.21
CA LEU A 928 15.98 18.77 44.37
C LEU A 928 15.48 18.51 45.81
N GLN A 929 14.76 19.49 46.35
CA GLN A 929 14.13 19.39 47.68
C GLN A 929 12.99 18.31 47.64
N PRO A 930 12.69 17.65 48.77
CA PRO A 930 11.65 16.57 48.82
C PRO A 930 10.28 17.01 48.35
N ALA A 931 9.92 18.27 48.47
CA ALA A 931 8.61 18.82 48.10
C ALA A 931 8.48 19.23 46.63
N GLN A 932 9.58 19.29 45.86
CA GLN A 932 9.53 19.71 44.45
C GLN A 932 9.08 18.56 43.55
N ASN A 933 8.15 18.80 42.66
CA ASN A 933 7.70 17.81 41.72
C ASN A 933 8.74 17.61 40.60
N LEU A 934 9.22 16.37 40.43
CA LEU A 934 10.26 16.02 39.49
C LEU A 934 9.79 16.21 38.02
N ASN A 935 8.54 15.97 37.72
CA ASN A 935 7.97 16.17 36.38
C ASN A 935 7.86 17.65 36.04
N GLU A 936 7.37 18.44 36.97
CA GLU A 936 7.28 19.91 36.79
C GLU A 936 8.67 20.54 36.57
N PHE A 937 9.67 20.07 37.29
CA PHE A 937 11.03 20.51 37.08
C PHE A 937 11.52 20.31 35.64
N PHE A 938 11.25 19.13 35.02
CA PHE A 938 11.68 18.92 33.66
C PHE A 938 10.81 19.63 32.60
N LEU A 939 9.57 19.96 32.93
CA LEU A 939 8.74 20.79 32.05
C LEU A 939 9.29 22.22 31.89
N THR A 940 9.96 22.75 32.90
CA THR A 940 10.51 24.13 32.89
C THR A 940 11.90 24.22 32.24
N ILE A 941 12.59 23.13 31.95
CA ILE A 941 13.89 23.13 31.24
C ILE A 941 13.63 23.20 29.74
N GLU A 942 14.02 24.28 29.08
CA GLU A 942 13.95 24.45 27.63
C GLU A 942 15.03 23.66 26.87
#